data_8aab85455281fe4b885ded631b28bf41
#
_entry.id   8aab85455281fe4b885ded631b28bf41
#
_cell.length_a   1.000
_cell.length_b   1.000
_cell.length_c   1.000
_cell.angle_alpha   90.00
_cell.angle_beta   90.00
_cell.angle_gamma   90.00
#
_symmetry.space_group_name_H-M   'P 1'
#
loop_
_entity.id
_entity.type
_entity.pdbx_description
1 polymer ?
#
loop_
_entity_poly.entity_id
_entity_poly.type
_entity_poly.pdbx_seq_one_letter_code
_entity_poly.pdbx_strand_id
1 'polypeptide(L)'
;MNRQLLKNIGIYAGIFLLFVVLAYGYTPQVLEGKIVNQSDIASWKGMANEAMTYNKANPDDPTAWTNSMFGGMPTTATIDSFDGDWTDAIYDFFLTGKRPASYLLLALIGGFLLMLSLGTSKVMAVAGAIAIAFCSYNMQIIQVGHNTKMQAIAYFPWVLAGVIFTYRAAMRSGSVISSERQPDDKSHWLPQTILGATLFAFALSMQIKANHPQITYYLAIVIFAYAIGLFIYLCIKKKDLIKRFFAASAFLLFIGCIGIATNANKLIPTYEYSKFTMRGGSELSSDSDSHNAKGLDLDYATAWSYGINEMPNLLIPNFNGGSSSGELPLDSETGKLLKMAGQQNLKQTMKHLPLYWGPQPFTAGPMYMGAITIFLFILGLILCKGREKWWLVAAVITTVFLAWGNHFMWFTKLWFNYAPMYNKFRTVSMALTALQVLLPMLGFYALDKVLKEKYSKKEFMKAGYIAYGISAGFCLLCVLIPGIAGTFTGASDAGMNEMIVDALAADRQTLMTKDAIRSLILISCVFGLLVWAFRTPKTDATGKNGSFVLKGRLTIAAVAVVLLVFFDLAGIGKRYLNKSHFITPKDFTAHYEPRPVDEIIHQDTDPDFRVLDLSVNTFNDAIQSYHHKCIGGYSPVKLQRYQDLIDRYITKEIRDIYGAMEGAATVQEVAEALPETKVVSMLNGRYIILDGNISPVVNKYAYGNCWFVDSYIPAATPDEEIALLAHTDLRNTAVIGDDFAWAQDAIRHFEHSSDCHSEHSSDCHFELVEKSPTIALTHYAPNELRYSFSTDTERAAIFSEIYYPKGWKAWIEPEGAYGEVRNGHYHPSGEGRPVELFRADWMLRGAMIPSGEGQLIMRFEPDSYQVGEDISRASSIALILLLAASAAGMIIFRRRNGDA
;
A
#
# COMPACT_ATOMS: atom_id res chain seq x y z
N MET A 1 14.81 -36.81 -25.86
CA MET A 1 13.90 -36.27 -24.84
C MET A 1 12.72 -37.22 -24.65
N ASN A 2 12.40 -37.63 -23.43
CA ASN A 2 11.36 -38.61 -23.15
C ASN A 2 9.97 -38.09 -23.59
N ARG A 3 9.16 -38.93 -24.31
CA ARG A 3 7.83 -38.59 -24.84
C ARG A 3 6.91 -38.04 -23.72
N GLN A 4 7.05 -38.54 -22.49
CA GLN A 4 6.28 -38.09 -21.34
C GLN A 4 6.68 -36.66 -20.88
N LEU A 5 7.97 -36.34 -20.96
CA LEU A 5 8.49 -35.00 -20.63
C LEU A 5 7.95 -33.96 -21.62
N LEU A 6 8.02 -34.27 -22.92
CA LEU A 6 7.43 -33.44 -24.00
C LEU A 6 5.94 -33.18 -23.79
N LYS A 7 5.18 -34.22 -23.45
CA LYS A 7 3.76 -34.11 -23.15
C LYS A 7 3.49 -33.19 -21.96
N ASN A 8 4.28 -33.33 -20.90
CA ASN A 8 4.13 -32.47 -19.73
C ASN A 8 4.51 -31.01 -20.03
N ILE A 9 5.58 -30.76 -20.77
CA ILE A 9 5.96 -29.42 -21.22
C ILE A 9 4.81 -28.79 -22.03
N GLY A 10 4.25 -29.55 -23.01
CA GLY A 10 3.13 -29.06 -23.81
C GLY A 10 1.88 -28.68 -22.97
N ILE A 11 1.55 -29.48 -21.94
CA ILE A 11 0.42 -29.16 -21.05
C ILE A 11 0.68 -27.87 -20.26
N TYR A 12 1.87 -27.71 -19.66
CA TYR A 12 2.20 -26.48 -18.89
C TYR A 12 2.29 -25.24 -19.79
N ALA A 13 2.84 -25.38 -20.99
CA ALA A 13 2.83 -24.31 -22.00
C ALA A 13 1.39 -23.91 -22.41
N GLY A 14 0.51 -24.91 -22.60
CA GLY A 14 -0.91 -24.65 -22.88
C GLY A 14 -1.62 -23.95 -21.73
N ILE A 15 -1.34 -24.31 -20.47
CA ILE A 15 -1.91 -23.63 -19.29
C ILE A 15 -1.38 -22.20 -19.20
N PHE A 16 -0.09 -21.98 -19.44
CA PHE A 16 0.49 -20.64 -19.44
C PHE A 16 -0.14 -19.75 -20.52
N LEU A 17 -0.29 -20.28 -21.74
CA LEU A 17 -0.98 -19.58 -22.82
C LEU A 17 -2.44 -19.26 -22.46
N LEU A 18 -3.15 -20.19 -21.82
CA LEU A 18 -4.50 -19.95 -21.31
C LEU A 18 -4.50 -18.75 -20.33
N PHE A 19 -3.54 -18.69 -19.41
CA PHE A 19 -3.45 -17.59 -18.46
C PHE A 19 -3.15 -16.25 -19.13
N VAL A 20 -2.28 -16.23 -20.14
CA VAL A 20 -2.05 -15.04 -20.98
C VAL A 20 -3.35 -14.61 -21.67
N VAL A 21 -4.07 -15.54 -22.28
CA VAL A 21 -5.37 -15.25 -22.95
C VAL A 21 -6.40 -14.72 -21.96
N LEU A 22 -6.49 -15.29 -20.75
CA LEU A 22 -7.42 -14.81 -19.72
C LEU A 22 -7.07 -13.40 -19.24
N ALA A 23 -5.79 -13.13 -18.97
CA ALA A 23 -5.33 -11.84 -18.47
C ALA A 23 -5.52 -10.71 -19.50
N TYR A 24 -5.02 -10.90 -20.72
CA TYR A 24 -5.12 -9.91 -21.79
C TYR A 24 -6.52 -9.84 -22.41
N GLY A 25 -7.24 -10.95 -22.51
CA GLY A 25 -8.63 -10.97 -22.96
C GLY A 25 -9.59 -10.30 -21.98
N TYR A 26 -9.25 -10.26 -20.69
CA TYR A 26 -10.01 -9.50 -19.71
C TYR A 26 -9.77 -7.98 -19.84
N THR A 27 -8.57 -7.55 -20.21
CA THR A 27 -8.17 -6.14 -20.35
C THR A 27 -7.62 -5.85 -21.75
N PRO A 28 -8.40 -6.05 -22.84
CA PRO A 28 -7.88 -5.92 -24.20
C PRO A 28 -7.43 -4.48 -24.55
N GLN A 29 -7.94 -3.46 -23.86
CA GLN A 29 -7.58 -2.05 -24.07
C GLN A 29 -6.09 -1.79 -23.91
N VAL A 30 -5.37 -2.61 -23.11
CA VAL A 30 -3.92 -2.46 -22.94
C VAL A 30 -3.16 -2.79 -24.25
N LEU A 31 -3.73 -3.64 -25.10
CA LEU A 31 -3.16 -3.94 -26.43
C LEU A 31 -3.32 -2.76 -27.39
N GLU A 32 -4.34 -1.91 -27.18
CA GLU A 32 -4.55 -0.65 -27.88
C GLU A 32 -3.64 0.48 -27.37
N GLY A 33 -2.77 0.21 -26.40
CA GLY A 33 -1.89 1.22 -25.80
C GLY A 33 -2.55 2.08 -24.73
N LYS A 34 -3.81 1.77 -24.35
CA LYS A 34 -4.51 2.49 -23.29
C LYS A 34 -4.05 2.04 -21.90
N ILE A 35 -4.16 2.93 -20.92
CA ILE A 35 -3.85 2.71 -19.53
C ILE A 35 -5.11 2.88 -18.67
N VAL A 36 -5.12 2.30 -17.47
CA VAL A 36 -6.21 2.53 -16.53
C VAL A 36 -6.11 3.95 -15.98
N ASN A 37 -7.21 4.68 -15.95
CA ASN A 37 -7.29 5.97 -15.26
C ASN A 37 -7.37 5.71 -13.75
N GLN A 38 -6.27 5.96 -13.06
CA GLN A 38 -6.06 5.61 -11.67
C GLN A 38 -5.79 6.85 -10.84
N SER A 39 -6.69 7.20 -9.91
CA SER A 39 -6.55 8.38 -9.03
C SER A 39 -5.28 8.32 -8.18
N ASP A 40 -4.96 7.16 -7.60
CA ASP A 40 -3.76 7.01 -6.77
C ASP A 40 -2.46 7.17 -7.58
N ILE A 41 -2.46 6.76 -8.85
CA ILE A 41 -1.29 6.96 -9.72
C ILE A 41 -1.17 8.43 -10.12
N ALA A 42 -2.31 9.12 -10.31
CA ALA A 42 -2.30 10.56 -10.50
C ALA A 42 -1.69 11.26 -9.27
N SER A 43 -2.17 10.96 -8.08
CA SER A 43 -1.59 11.52 -6.85
C SER A 43 -0.11 11.15 -6.68
N TRP A 44 0.26 9.88 -6.91
CA TRP A 44 1.67 9.46 -6.84
C TRP A 44 2.56 10.24 -7.81
N LYS A 45 2.10 10.47 -9.04
CA LYS A 45 2.87 11.25 -10.03
C LYS A 45 3.07 12.69 -9.59
N GLY A 46 2.05 13.30 -8.97
CA GLY A 46 2.17 14.64 -8.36
C GLY A 46 3.25 14.66 -7.26
N MET A 47 3.19 13.73 -6.31
CA MET A 47 4.16 13.61 -5.22
C MET A 47 5.59 13.33 -5.68
N ALA A 48 5.76 12.58 -6.76
CA ALA A 48 7.06 12.06 -7.19
C ALA A 48 7.75 12.97 -8.22
N ASN A 49 7.05 13.95 -8.82
CA ASN A 49 7.52 14.68 -10.00
C ASN A 49 8.85 15.40 -9.78
N GLU A 50 9.01 16.14 -8.68
CA GLU A 50 10.24 16.87 -8.36
C GLU A 50 11.44 15.92 -8.30
N ALA A 51 11.37 14.91 -7.44
CA ALA A 51 12.46 13.98 -7.22
C ALA A 51 12.75 13.10 -8.46
N MET A 52 11.72 12.66 -9.20
CA MET A 52 11.91 11.90 -10.45
C MET A 52 12.57 12.74 -11.54
N THR A 53 12.17 14.01 -11.66
CA THR A 53 12.75 14.94 -12.63
C THR A 53 14.21 15.21 -12.29
N TYR A 54 14.49 15.47 -11.02
CA TYR A 54 15.84 15.68 -10.54
C TYR A 54 16.73 14.45 -10.75
N ASN A 55 16.29 13.27 -10.33
CA ASN A 55 17.06 12.02 -10.44
C ASN A 55 17.33 11.63 -11.91
N LYS A 56 16.40 11.94 -12.80
CA LYS A 56 16.60 11.73 -14.24
C LYS A 56 17.68 12.65 -14.82
N ALA A 57 17.77 13.89 -14.33
CA ALA A 57 18.78 14.85 -14.73
C ALA A 57 20.15 14.60 -14.06
N ASN A 58 20.15 14.04 -12.85
CA ASN A 58 21.32 13.83 -12.01
C ASN A 58 21.41 12.36 -11.56
N PRO A 59 21.67 11.41 -12.45
CA PRO A 59 21.69 9.98 -12.12
C PRO A 59 22.84 9.59 -11.17
N ASP A 60 23.91 10.35 -11.14
CA ASP A 60 25.09 10.10 -10.28
C ASP A 60 24.94 10.69 -8.86
N ASP A 61 23.95 11.58 -8.65
CA ASP A 61 23.64 12.21 -7.35
C ASP A 61 22.11 12.29 -7.15
N PRO A 62 21.40 11.15 -7.04
CA PRO A 62 19.96 11.14 -6.91
C PRO A 62 19.49 11.65 -5.54
N THR A 63 18.39 12.39 -5.52
CA THR A 63 17.78 12.84 -4.26
C THR A 63 16.96 11.74 -3.59
N ALA A 64 17.02 11.71 -2.27
CA ALA A 64 16.12 10.96 -1.38
C ALA A 64 15.19 11.89 -0.56
N TRP A 65 15.15 13.17 -0.91
CA TRP A 65 14.30 14.20 -0.33
C TRP A 65 13.44 14.87 -1.38
N THR A 66 12.25 15.34 -1.01
CA THR A 66 11.39 16.19 -1.85
C THR A 66 10.84 17.34 -1.03
N ASN A 67 10.74 18.53 -1.64
CA ASN A 67 10.09 19.72 -1.09
C ASN A 67 8.72 19.99 -1.72
N SER A 68 8.27 19.13 -2.63
CA SER A 68 7.01 19.31 -3.36
C SER A 68 5.76 19.24 -2.49
N MET A 69 5.84 18.72 -1.27
CA MET A 69 4.70 18.59 -0.36
C MET A 69 5.11 18.73 1.10
N PHE A 70 4.19 19.27 1.92
CA PHE A 70 4.37 19.42 3.37
C PHE A 70 5.67 20.12 3.77
N GLY A 71 6.12 21.07 2.96
CA GLY A 71 7.36 21.79 3.17
C GLY A 71 8.65 20.98 3.06
N GLY A 72 8.57 19.66 2.92
CA GLY A 72 9.71 18.78 2.72
C GLY A 72 9.62 17.46 3.50
N MET A 73 10.02 16.35 2.85
CA MET A 73 10.04 15.03 3.47
C MET A 73 10.91 14.02 2.70
N PRO A 74 11.40 12.93 3.36
CA PRO A 74 12.09 11.85 2.66
C PRO A 74 11.22 11.16 1.61
N THR A 75 11.81 10.74 0.49
CA THR A 75 11.11 10.08 -0.62
C THR A 75 10.86 8.59 -0.42
N THR A 76 11.27 7.98 0.70
CA THR A 76 11.24 6.52 0.96
C THR A 76 9.92 5.82 0.64
N ALA A 77 8.80 6.52 0.80
CA ALA A 77 7.46 5.99 0.54
C ALA A 77 6.95 6.29 -0.88
N THR A 78 7.65 7.11 -1.65
CA THR A 78 7.20 7.66 -2.93
C THR A 78 7.99 7.12 -4.10
N ILE A 79 9.32 7.20 -4.05
CA ILE A 79 10.21 6.72 -5.11
C ILE A 79 11.38 5.92 -4.54
N ASP A 80 11.89 5.01 -5.34
CA ASP A 80 13.14 4.31 -5.09
C ASP A 80 14.28 5.10 -5.74
N SER A 81 15.22 5.57 -4.94
CA SER A 81 16.34 6.41 -5.42
C SER A 81 17.64 5.61 -5.63
N PHE A 82 17.68 4.30 -5.33
CA PHE A 82 18.93 3.53 -5.21
C PHE A 82 18.85 2.16 -5.84
N ASP A 83 19.94 1.70 -6.46
CA ASP A 83 20.05 0.55 -7.37
C ASP A 83 20.72 -0.71 -6.75
N GLY A 84 20.89 -0.80 -5.46
CA GLY A 84 21.67 -1.88 -4.82
C GLY A 84 21.12 -3.30 -4.97
N ASP A 85 19.88 -3.50 -5.40
CA ASP A 85 19.25 -4.82 -5.45
C ASP A 85 19.27 -5.45 -6.85
N TRP A 86 20.11 -6.46 -7.02
CA TRP A 86 20.21 -7.21 -8.29
C TRP A 86 18.97 -8.04 -8.65
N THR A 87 18.02 -8.20 -7.72
CA THR A 87 16.76 -8.88 -8.03
C THR A 87 15.72 -7.97 -8.67
N ASP A 88 15.98 -6.65 -8.80
CA ASP A 88 15.08 -5.70 -9.48
C ASP A 88 14.83 -6.07 -10.93
N ALA A 89 15.88 -6.43 -11.66
CA ALA A 89 15.75 -6.87 -13.05
C ALA A 89 14.85 -8.11 -13.20
N ILE A 90 14.87 -9.02 -12.21
CA ILE A 90 14.00 -10.21 -12.20
C ILE A 90 12.57 -9.81 -11.87
N TYR A 91 12.39 -8.90 -10.92
CA TYR A 91 11.07 -8.38 -10.55
C TYR A 91 10.41 -7.69 -11.73
N ASP A 92 11.13 -6.82 -12.41
CA ASP A 92 10.67 -6.12 -13.60
C ASP A 92 10.35 -7.09 -14.75
N PHE A 93 11.16 -8.14 -14.93
CA PHE A 93 10.87 -9.18 -15.89
C PHE A 93 9.52 -9.86 -15.63
N PHE A 94 9.17 -10.18 -14.38
CA PHE A 94 7.87 -10.76 -14.05
C PHE A 94 6.71 -9.76 -14.23
N LEU A 95 6.99 -8.48 -14.20
CA LEU A 95 6.03 -7.41 -14.48
C LEU A 95 6.11 -6.88 -15.92
N THR A 96 7.00 -7.44 -16.74
CA THR A 96 7.11 -7.14 -18.18
C THR A 96 5.80 -7.45 -18.86
N GLY A 97 5.04 -6.59 -19.21
CA GLY A 97 3.75 -6.75 -19.82
C GLY A 97 2.94 -5.52 -19.51
N LYS A 98 1.88 -5.35 -20.22
CA LYS A 98 1.06 -4.17 -20.04
C LYS A 98 0.21 -4.30 -18.78
N ARG A 99 0.27 -3.30 -17.91
CA ARG A 99 -0.57 -3.22 -16.71
C ARG A 99 -2.02 -2.92 -17.14
N PRO A 100 -3.05 -3.56 -16.55
CA PRO A 100 -2.99 -4.47 -15.41
C PRO A 100 -2.92 -5.97 -15.78
N ALA A 101 -2.84 -6.33 -17.07
CA ALA A 101 -2.82 -7.74 -17.51
C ALA A 101 -1.66 -8.52 -16.86
N SER A 102 -0.47 -7.90 -16.71
CA SER A 102 0.69 -8.51 -16.04
C SER A 102 0.40 -8.88 -14.58
N TYR A 103 -0.36 -8.07 -13.84
CA TYR A 103 -0.74 -8.37 -12.45
C TYR A 103 -1.67 -9.58 -12.35
N LEU A 104 -2.65 -9.67 -13.26
CA LEU A 104 -3.55 -10.82 -13.32
C LEU A 104 -2.81 -12.09 -13.70
N LEU A 105 -1.87 -12.02 -14.65
CA LEU A 105 -1.04 -13.14 -15.06
C LEU A 105 -0.18 -13.64 -13.89
N LEU A 106 0.43 -12.74 -13.12
CA LEU A 106 1.23 -13.07 -11.95
C LEU A 106 0.39 -13.79 -10.88
N ALA A 107 -0.82 -13.29 -10.61
CA ALA A 107 -1.75 -13.91 -9.67
C ALA A 107 -2.24 -15.29 -10.13
N LEU A 108 -2.52 -15.46 -11.44
CA LEU A 108 -2.88 -16.75 -12.03
C LEU A 108 -1.79 -17.80 -11.87
N ILE A 109 -0.54 -17.43 -12.18
CA ILE A 109 0.59 -18.35 -12.04
C ILE A 109 0.79 -18.71 -10.56
N GLY A 110 0.76 -17.73 -9.65
CA GLY A 110 0.91 -17.95 -8.22
C GLY A 110 -0.18 -18.85 -7.65
N GLY A 111 -1.43 -18.58 -7.97
CA GLY A 111 -2.57 -19.41 -7.59
C GLY A 111 -2.45 -20.86 -8.09
N PHE A 112 -1.99 -21.02 -9.33
CA PHE A 112 -1.75 -22.34 -9.92
C PHE A 112 -0.65 -23.12 -9.18
N LEU A 113 0.48 -22.48 -8.90
CA LEU A 113 1.58 -23.08 -8.13
C LEU A 113 1.13 -23.46 -6.71
N LEU A 114 0.36 -22.59 -6.05
CA LEU A 114 -0.18 -22.85 -4.73
C LEU A 114 -1.08 -24.09 -4.73
N MET A 115 -2.01 -24.19 -5.67
CA MET A 115 -2.90 -25.35 -5.77
C MET A 115 -2.12 -26.64 -6.09
N LEU A 116 -1.12 -26.58 -6.96
CA LEU A 116 -0.24 -27.72 -7.22
C LEU A 116 0.56 -28.13 -5.97
N SER A 117 1.01 -27.16 -5.15
CA SER A 117 1.72 -27.45 -3.90
C SER A 117 0.85 -28.23 -2.91
N LEU A 118 -0.48 -28.06 -2.96
CA LEU A 118 -1.45 -28.88 -2.20
C LEU A 118 -1.68 -30.27 -2.80
N GLY A 119 -1.17 -30.56 -4.00
CA GLY A 119 -1.31 -31.85 -4.71
C GLY A 119 -2.64 -32.02 -5.41
N THR A 120 -3.27 -30.91 -5.82
CA THR A 120 -4.47 -30.95 -6.67
C THR A 120 -4.12 -31.32 -8.10
N SER A 121 -5.13 -31.77 -8.88
CA SER A 121 -5.00 -31.94 -10.33
C SER A 121 -4.77 -30.60 -11.03
N LYS A 122 -4.16 -30.63 -12.22
CA LYS A 122 -3.87 -29.41 -13.01
C LYS A 122 -5.16 -28.63 -13.34
N VAL A 123 -6.28 -29.30 -13.58
CA VAL A 123 -7.58 -28.67 -13.89
C VAL A 123 -8.10 -27.92 -12.66
N MET A 124 -8.07 -28.54 -11.48
CA MET A 124 -8.50 -27.87 -10.25
C MET A 124 -7.50 -26.78 -9.82
N ALA A 125 -6.21 -26.94 -10.15
CA ALA A 125 -5.24 -25.88 -9.96
C ALA A 125 -5.54 -24.64 -10.83
N VAL A 126 -5.98 -24.83 -12.07
CA VAL A 126 -6.46 -23.73 -12.95
C VAL A 126 -7.71 -23.08 -12.37
N ALA A 127 -8.70 -23.85 -11.88
CA ALA A 127 -9.90 -23.30 -11.28
C ALA A 127 -9.59 -22.44 -10.03
N GLY A 128 -8.72 -22.95 -9.13
CA GLY A 128 -8.27 -22.21 -7.95
C GLY A 128 -7.48 -20.96 -8.30
N ALA A 129 -6.62 -21.02 -9.32
CA ALA A 129 -5.88 -19.87 -9.83
C ALA A 129 -6.81 -18.75 -10.34
N ILE A 130 -7.84 -19.13 -11.11
CA ILE A 130 -8.87 -18.20 -11.60
C ILE A 130 -9.63 -17.58 -10.42
N ALA A 131 -10.02 -18.38 -9.43
CA ALA A 131 -10.74 -17.90 -8.27
C ALA A 131 -9.93 -16.87 -7.45
N ILE A 132 -8.61 -17.06 -7.32
CA ILE A 132 -7.71 -16.13 -6.64
C ILE A 132 -7.50 -14.85 -7.48
N ALA A 133 -7.20 -14.99 -8.77
CA ALA A 133 -6.83 -13.87 -9.61
C ALA A 133 -8.00 -12.95 -9.95
N PHE A 134 -9.21 -13.50 -10.16
CA PHE A 134 -10.39 -12.75 -10.59
C PHE A 134 -11.35 -12.39 -9.44
N CYS A 135 -10.92 -12.50 -8.17
CA CYS A 135 -11.65 -11.94 -7.05
C CYS A 135 -11.96 -10.45 -7.31
N SER A 136 -13.20 -10.00 -7.01
CA SER A 136 -13.65 -8.64 -7.35
C SER A 136 -12.76 -7.55 -6.73
N TYR A 137 -12.22 -7.78 -5.56
CA TYR A 137 -11.33 -6.86 -4.88
C TYR A 137 -10.08 -6.51 -5.71
N ASN A 138 -9.52 -7.48 -6.43
CA ASN A 138 -8.37 -7.23 -7.30
C ASN A 138 -8.71 -6.20 -8.40
N MET A 139 -9.93 -6.28 -8.95
CA MET A 139 -10.37 -5.34 -10.00
C MET A 139 -10.60 -3.94 -9.45
N GLN A 140 -11.14 -3.84 -8.23
CA GLN A 140 -11.38 -2.57 -7.54
C GLN A 140 -10.06 -1.87 -7.24
N ILE A 141 -9.09 -2.57 -6.61
CA ILE A 141 -7.79 -1.96 -6.26
C ILE A 141 -6.95 -1.61 -7.49
N ILE A 142 -7.08 -2.35 -8.60
CA ILE A 142 -6.48 -2.00 -9.89
C ILE A 142 -7.12 -0.71 -10.42
N GLN A 143 -8.44 -0.58 -10.37
CA GLN A 143 -9.15 0.58 -10.88
C GLN A 143 -8.76 1.86 -10.11
N VAL A 144 -8.68 1.79 -8.78
CA VAL A 144 -8.31 2.93 -7.93
C VAL A 144 -6.81 3.28 -8.05
N GLY A 145 -5.94 2.31 -8.34
CA GLY A 145 -4.49 2.55 -8.50
C GLY A 145 -3.61 1.97 -7.39
N HIS A 146 -4.16 1.15 -6.50
CA HIS A 146 -3.38 0.46 -5.46
C HIS A 146 -2.49 -0.64 -6.04
N ASN A 147 -1.59 -0.27 -6.95
CA ASN A 147 -0.77 -1.21 -7.72
C ASN A 147 0.19 -2.00 -6.83
N THR A 148 0.80 -1.39 -5.83
CA THR A 148 1.69 -2.05 -4.86
C THR A 148 0.94 -3.12 -4.07
N LYS A 149 -0.28 -2.82 -3.64
CA LYS A 149 -1.18 -3.77 -2.97
C LYS A 149 -1.53 -4.95 -3.88
N MET A 150 -1.88 -4.68 -5.14
CA MET A 150 -2.21 -5.72 -6.10
C MET A 150 -1.03 -6.66 -6.36
N GLN A 151 0.19 -6.12 -6.48
CA GLN A 151 1.40 -6.91 -6.65
C GLN A 151 1.68 -7.78 -5.42
N ALA A 152 1.59 -7.22 -4.21
CA ALA A 152 1.77 -7.97 -2.98
C ALA A 152 0.76 -9.12 -2.84
N ILE A 153 -0.51 -8.90 -3.23
CA ILE A 153 -1.55 -9.93 -3.28
C ILE A 153 -1.23 -10.98 -4.35
N ALA A 154 -0.73 -10.59 -5.52
CA ALA A 154 -0.38 -11.52 -6.58
C ALA A 154 0.77 -12.46 -6.19
N TYR A 155 1.75 -11.99 -5.42
CA TYR A 155 2.84 -12.80 -4.87
C TYR A 155 2.46 -13.62 -3.62
N PHE A 156 1.39 -13.30 -2.93
CA PHE A 156 0.95 -14.04 -1.74
C PHE A 156 0.86 -15.56 -1.97
N PRO A 157 0.19 -16.06 -3.03
CA PRO A 157 0.13 -17.48 -3.30
C PRO A 157 1.48 -18.10 -3.69
N TRP A 158 2.42 -17.34 -4.28
CA TRP A 158 3.78 -17.83 -4.57
C TRP A 158 4.54 -18.16 -3.30
N VAL A 159 4.52 -17.23 -2.34
CA VAL A 159 5.19 -17.39 -1.03
C VAL A 159 4.61 -18.58 -0.27
N LEU A 160 3.29 -18.65 -0.18
CA LEU A 160 2.60 -19.74 0.52
C LEU A 160 2.84 -21.11 -0.17
N ALA A 161 2.93 -21.14 -1.50
CA ALA A 161 3.31 -22.33 -2.25
C ALA A 161 4.72 -22.81 -1.90
N GLY A 162 5.69 -21.89 -1.79
CA GLY A 162 7.06 -22.19 -1.37
C GLY A 162 7.12 -22.81 0.03
N VAL A 163 6.41 -22.23 0.99
CA VAL A 163 6.31 -22.78 2.36
C VAL A 163 5.72 -24.19 2.37
N ILE A 164 4.55 -24.37 1.72
CA ILE A 164 3.88 -25.67 1.67
C ILE A 164 4.76 -26.72 0.98
N PHE A 165 5.41 -26.35 -0.13
CA PHE A 165 6.31 -27.24 -0.85
C PHE A 165 7.49 -27.66 0.03
N THR A 166 8.13 -26.75 0.74
CA THR A 166 9.26 -27.00 1.64
C THR A 166 8.91 -28.02 2.72
N TYR A 167 7.83 -27.80 3.46
CA TYR A 167 7.41 -28.73 4.50
C TYR A 167 6.99 -30.08 3.92
N ARG A 168 6.31 -30.10 2.77
CA ARG A 168 5.92 -31.35 2.11
C ARG A 168 7.14 -32.13 1.63
N ALA A 169 8.16 -31.46 1.12
CA ALA A 169 9.42 -32.08 0.74
C ALA A 169 10.11 -32.72 1.95
N ALA A 170 10.19 -32.01 3.07
CA ALA A 170 10.78 -32.51 4.30
C ALA A 170 10.02 -33.72 4.90
N MET A 171 8.68 -33.75 4.74
CA MET A 171 7.82 -34.80 5.35
C MET A 171 7.66 -36.05 4.49
N ARG A 172 8.13 -36.05 3.24
CA ARG A 172 8.00 -37.21 2.34
C ARG A 172 9.25 -38.11 2.43
N SER A 173 9.01 -39.40 2.40
CA SER A 173 9.99 -40.41 2.04
C SER A 173 9.81 -40.63 0.52
N GLY A 174 10.69 -40.06 -0.32
CA GLY A 174 10.58 -40.12 -1.79
C GLY A 174 10.37 -38.76 -2.49
N SER A 175 10.65 -38.69 -3.80
CA SER A 175 10.62 -37.46 -4.59
C SER A 175 9.22 -36.79 -4.62
N VAL A 176 9.17 -35.48 -4.38
CA VAL A 176 7.92 -34.68 -4.50
C VAL A 176 7.57 -34.40 -5.96
N ILE A 177 8.55 -34.51 -6.84
CA ILE A 177 8.47 -34.10 -8.25
C ILE A 177 8.12 -35.28 -9.17
N SER A 178 8.40 -36.54 -8.78
CA SER A 178 8.00 -37.74 -9.52
C SER A 178 6.78 -38.41 -8.88
N SER A 179 5.85 -38.87 -9.72
CA SER A 179 4.66 -39.59 -9.28
C SER A 179 4.91 -41.04 -8.91
N GLU A 180 6.13 -41.56 -9.12
CA GLU A 180 6.51 -42.94 -8.86
C GLU A 180 7.11 -43.08 -7.45
N ARG A 181 6.50 -43.92 -6.64
CA ARG A 181 6.93 -44.26 -5.29
C ARG A 181 8.04 -45.31 -5.34
N GLN A 182 9.23 -44.93 -4.84
CA GLN A 182 10.17 -45.92 -4.28
C GLN A 182 10.15 -45.81 -2.75
N PRO A 183 9.97 -46.91 -2.01
CA PRO A 183 9.69 -46.86 -0.57
C PRO A 183 10.87 -46.50 0.35
N ASP A 184 12.11 -46.59 -0.08
CA ASP A 184 13.27 -46.65 0.82
C ASP A 184 14.37 -45.60 0.65
N ASP A 185 14.16 -44.48 0.01
CA ASP A 185 15.20 -43.48 -0.21
C ASP A 185 15.18 -42.34 0.83
N LYS A 186 15.98 -42.54 1.89
CA LYS A 186 16.16 -41.55 2.96
C LYS A 186 16.90 -40.29 2.54
N SER A 187 17.53 -40.28 1.37
CA SER A 187 18.48 -39.23 0.94
C SER A 187 17.83 -38.04 0.23
N HIS A 188 16.59 -38.14 -0.27
CA HIS A 188 15.97 -37.16 -1.19
C HIS A 188 15.30 -35.95 -0.56
N TRP A 189 15.01 -35.96 0.75
CA TRP A 189 14.23 -34.90 1.38
C TRP A 189 15.00 -33.58 1.47
N LEU A 190 16.30 -33.61 1.73
CA LEU A 190 17.10 -32.42 2.04
C LEU A 190 17.30 -31.50 0.82
N PRO A 191 17.75 -31.97 -0.36
CA PRO A 191 17.87 -31.11 -1.53
C PRO A 191 16.54 -30.47 -1.96
N GLN A 192 15.44 -31.22 -1.88
CA GLN A 192 14.10 -30.70 -2.21
C GLN A 192 13.61 -29.67 -1.18
N THR A 193 13.94 -29.85 0.09
CA THR A 193 13.61 -28.90 1.16
C THR A 193 14.39 -27.61 0.98
N ILE A 194 15.69 -27.69 0.66
CA ILE A 194 16.52 -26.49 0.38
C ILE A 194 15.99 -25.75 -0.85
N LEU A 195 15.69 -26.46 -1.94
CA LEU A 195 15.10 -25.85 -3.13
C LEU A 195 13.78 -25.14 -2.79
N GLY A 196 12.92 -25.80 -2.01
CA GLY A 196 11.65 -25.21 -1.56
C GLY A 196 11.85 -23.94 -0.74
N ALA A 197 12.77 -23.94 0.21
CA ALA A 197 13.10 -22.78 1.04
C ALA A 197 13.72 -21.64 0.20
N THR A 198 14.50 -21.97 -0.82
CA THR A 198 15.07 -20.97 -1.74
C THR A 198 13.98 -20.35 -2.63
N LEU A 199 13.06 -21.17 -3.16
CA LEU A 199 11.91 -20.66 -3.92
C LEU A 199 10.97 -19.80 -3.05
N PHE A 200 10.77 -20.17 -1.80
CA PHE A 200 10.07 -19.38 -0.82
C PHE A 200 10.74 -18.02 -0.62
N ALA A 201 12.05 -18.00 -0.37
CA ALA A 201 12.81 -16.77 -0.12
C ALA A 201 12.80 -15.85 -1.36
N PHE A 202 12.90 -16.42 -2.55
CA PHE A 202 12.76 -15.67 -3.80
C PHE A 202 11.36 -15.05 -3.93
N ALA A 203 10.31 -15.83 -3.72
CA ALA A 203 8.94 -15.33 -3.77
C ALA A 203 8.68 -14.25 -2.68
N LEU A 204 9.26 -14.43 -1.49
CA LEU A 204 9.17 -13.47 -0.38
C LEU A 204 9.91 -12.16 -0.72
N SER A 205 11.11 -12.26 -1.31
CA SER A 205 11.84 -11.09 -1.83
C SER A 205 10.98 -10.28 -2.80
N MET A 206 10.40 -10.94 -3.80
CA MET A 206 9.52 -10.28 -4.78
C MET A 206 8.26 -9.69 -4.14
N GLN A 207 7.69 -10.35 -3.15
CA GLN A 207 6.48 -9.90 -2.45
C GLN A 207 6.75 -8.67 -1.58
N ILE A 208 7.90 -8.61 -0.89
CA ILE A 208 8.31 -7.44 -0.09
C ILE A 208 8.64 -6.26 -1.01
N LYS A 209 9.26 -6.52 -2.16
CA LYS A 209 9.57 -5.52 -3.18
C LYS A 209 8.33 -4.79 -3.70
N ALA A 210 7.16 -5.41 -3.68
CA ALA A 210 5.90 -4.75 -3.96
C ALA A 210 5.55 -3.62 -2.97
N ASN A 211 6.31 -3.46 -1.91
CA ASN A 211 6.25 -2.39 -0.92
C ASN A 211 4.86 -2.21 -0.27
N HIS A 212 4.24 -3.32 0.15
CA HIS A 212 2.99 -3.29 0.90
C HIS A 212 3.07 -4.17 2.18
N PRO A 213 3.74 -3.69 3.25
CA PRO A 213 4.04 -4.49 4.45
C PRO A 213 2.83 -5.11 5.13
N GLN A 214 1.66 -4.45 5.09
CA GLN A 214 0.43 -4.95 5.70
C GLN A 214 -0.06 -6.27 5.06
N ILE A 215 0.05 -6.42 3.74
CA ILE A 215 -0.28 -7.68 3.06
C ILE A 215 0.73 -8.78 3.44
N THR A 216 2.01 -8.42 3.55
CA THR A 216 3.07 -9.33 4.03
C THR A 216 2.78 -9.81 5.46
N TYR A 217 2.26 -8.93 6.31
CA TYR A 217 1.89 -9.25 7.69
C TYR A 217 0.75 -10.28 7.75
N TYR A 218 -0.31 -10.09 6.96
CA TYR A 218 -1.40 -11.07 6.89
C TYR A 218 -0.95 -12.41 6.30
N LEU A 219 -0.03 -12.38 5.34
CA LEU A 219 0.61 -13.59 4.83
C LEU A 219 1.38 -14.33 5.92
N ALA A 220 2.14 -13.61 6.77
CA ALA A 220 2.85 -14.21 7.89
C ALA A 220 1.90 -14.91 8.87
N ILE A 221 0.75 -14.30 9.20
CA ILE A 221 -0.28 -14.94 10.04
C ILE A 221 -0.73 -16.27 9.43
N VAL A 222 -0.98 -16.31 8.11
CA VAL A 222 -1.38 -17.55 7.41
C VAL A 222 -0.27 -18.61 7.45
N ILE A 223 1.00 -18.20 7.26
CA ILE A 223 2.15 -19.09 7.32
C ILE A 223 2.30 -19.68 8.74
N PHE A 224 2.15 -18.86 9.78
CA PHE A 224 2.19 -19.31 11.17
C PHE A 224 1.05 -20.29 11.48
N ALA A 225 -0.17 -20.01 11.03
CA ALA A 225 -1.31 -20.91 11.20
C ALA A 225 -1.03 -22.28 10.54
N TYR A 226 -0.44 -22.28 9.34
CA TYR A 226 -0.03 -23.51 8.65
C TYR A 226 1.06 -24.27 9.43
N ALA A 227 2.13 -23.59 9.85
CA ALA A 227 3.24 -24.19 10.56
C ALA A 227 2.81 -24.79 11.91
N ILE A 228 2.00 -24.05 12.69
CA ILE A 228 1.44 -24.50 13.96
C ILE A 228 0.53 -25.70 13.75
N GLY A 229 -0.38 -25.65 12.78
CA GLY A 229 -1.28 -26.74 12.46
C GLY A 229 -0.53 -28.01 12.03
N LEU A 230 0.54 -27.86 11.24
CA LEU A 230 1.43 -28.96 10.87
C LEU A 230 2.15 -29.52 12.09
N PHE A 231 2.72 -28.68 12.95
CA PHE A 231 3.44 -29.09 14.14
C PHE A 231 2.54 -29.90 15.08
N ILE A 232 1.34 -29.38 15.37
CA ILE A 232 0.35 -30.09 16.20
C ILE A 232 0.03 -31.48 15.60
N TYR A 233 -0.20 -31.54 14.28
CA TYR A 233 -0.46 -32.80 13.60
C TYR A 233 0.70 -33.79 13.76
N LEU A 234 1.95 -33.34 13.64
CA LEU A 234 3.14 -34.18 13.79
C LEU A 234 3.28 -34.69 15.24
N CYS A 235 3.06 -33.84 16.23
CA CYS A 235 3.09 -34.24 17.65
C CYS A 235 2.07 -35.36 17.96
N ILE A 236 0.91 -35.32 17.29
CA ILE A 236 -0.16 -36.30 17.55
C ILE A 236 0.02 -37.58 16.72
N LYS A 237 0.44 -37.48 15.45
CA LYS A 237 0.33 -38.58 14.47
C LYS A 237 1.65 -39.05 13.88
N LYS A 238 2.73 -38.25 13.92
CA LYS A 238 3.99 -38.50 13.18
C LYS A 238 5.20 -37.91 13.93
N LYS A 239 5.41 -38.32 15.15
CA LYS A 239 6.49 -37.80 16.04
C LYS A 239 7.89 -37.97 15.44
N ASP A 240 8.11 -39.03 14.67
CA ASP A 240 9.35 -39.32 13.94
C ASP A 240 9.77 -38.20 12.95
N LEU A 241 8.85 -37.42 12.48
CA LEU A 241 9.09 -36.34 11.53
C LEU A 241 9.34 -34.95 12.18
N ILE A 242 9.24 -34.82 13.50
CA ILE A 242 9.41 -33.54 14.21
C ILE A 242 10.81 -32.94 13.95
N LYS A 243 11.88 -33.77 13.93
CA LYS A 243 13.23 -33.28 13.60
C LYS A 243 13.30 -32.65 12.21
N ARG A 244 12.62 -33.26 11.23
CA ARG A 244 12.57 -32.73 9.87
C ARG A 244 11.73 -31.46 9.77
N PHE A 245 10.70 -31.33 10.62
CA PHE A 245 9.92 -30.08 10.74
C PHE A 245 10.82 -28.93 11.18
N PHE A 246 11.58 -29.10 12.26
CA PHE A 246 12.50 -28.06 12.73
C PHE A 246 13.60 -27.75 11.72
N ALA A 247 14.15 -28.76 11.02
CA ALA A 247 15.12 -28.53 9.95
C ALA A 247 14.52 -27.71 8.80
N ALA A 248 13.30 -28.04 8.34
CA ALA A 248 12.61 -27.28 7.30
C ALA A 248 12.29 -25.85 7.76
N SER A 249 11.86 -25.67 9.03
CA SER A 249 11.63 -24.35 9.62
C SER A 249 12.92 -23.53 9.69
N ALA A 250 14.04 -24.14 10.06
CA ALA A 250 15.34 -23.47 10.09
C ALA A 250 15.78 -23.00 8.69
N PHE A 251 15.60 -23.83 7.64
CA PHE A 251 15.87 -23.43 6.27
C PHE A 251 14.95 -22.30 5.80
N LEU A 252 13.64 -22.37 6.10
CA LEU A 252 12.70 -21.30 5.77
C LEU A 252 13.09 -19.98 6.45
N LEU A 253 13.46 -20.04 7.74
CA LEU A 253 13.87 -18.83 8.47
C LEU A 253 15.18 -18.27 7.93
N PHE A 254 16.23 -19.09 7.86
CA PHE A 254 17.56 -18.61 7.47
C PHE A 254 17.59 -18.10 6.03
N ILE A 255 17.09 -18.88 5.07
CA ILE A 255 17.07 -18.46 3.66
C ILE A 255 16.02 -17.36 3.45
N GLY A 256 14.92 -17.38 4.22
CA GLY A 256 13.91 -16.33 4.24
C GLY A 256 14.47 -14.98 4.68
N CYS A 257 15.35 -14.95 5.70
CA CYS A 257 16.04 -13.72 6.10
C CYS A 257 16.89 -13.14 4.95
N ILE A 258 17.55 -14.00 4.14
CA ILE A 258 18.26 -13.54 2.95
C ILE A 258 17.26 -12.90 1.96
N GLY A 259 16.09 -13.54 1.74
CA GLY A 259 15.04 -12.99 0.88
C GLY A 259 14.46 -11.67 1.39
N ILE A 260 14.35 -11.45 2.70
CA ILE A 260 13.95 -10.16 3.28
C ILE A 260 15.06 -9.13 3.06
N ALA A 261 16.30 -9.51 3.33
CA ALA A 261 17.46 -8.62 3.28
C ALA A 261 17.76 -8.09 1.86
N THR A 262 17.29 -8.74 0.78
CA THR A 262 17.38 -8.17 -0.57
C THR A 262 16.67 -6.83 -0.71
N ASN A 263 15.74 -6.51 0.18
CA ASN A 263 14.97 -5.26 0.21
C ASN A 263 15.41 -4.32 1.35
N ALA A 264 16.61 -4.51 1.91
CA ALA A 264 17.10 -3.70 3.01
C ALA A 264 17.19 -2.20 2.63
N ASN A 265 17.51 -1.89 1.38
CA ASN A 265 17.52 -0.54 0.80
C ASN A 265 16.17 0.19 0.91
N LYS A 266 15.05 -0.52 1.00
CA LYS A 266 13.70 0.03 1.22
C LYS A 266 13.28 -0.08 2.70
N LEU A 267 13.56 -1.22 3.31
CA LEU A 267 13.06 -1.53 4.65
C LEU A 267 13.74 -0.71 5.73
N ILE A 268 15.07 -0.50 5.64
CA ILE A 268 15.83 0.24 6.66
C ILE A 268 15.44 1.72 6.68
N PRO A 269 15.48 2.46 5.55
CA PRO A 269 15.04 3.86 5.53
C PRO A 269 13.56 4.02 5.90
N THR A 270 12.68 3.13 5.41
CA THR A 270 11.25 3.17 5.76
C THR A 270 11.02 2.95 7.25
N TYR A 271 11.74 2.02 7.88
CA TYR A 271 11.64 1.79 9.32
C TYR A 271 12.14 2.99 10.12
N GLU A 272 13.28 3.59 9.72
CA GLU A 272 13.81 4.79 10.35
C GLU A 272 12.83 5.95 10.23
N TYR A 273 12.36 6.24 9.01
CA TYR A 273 11.41 7.31 8.75
C TYR A 273 10.07 7.12 9.48
N SER A 274 9.58 5.87 9.58
CA SER A 274 8.29 5.57 10.21
C SER A 274 8.18 6.04 11.67
N LYS A 275 9.31 6.22 12.35
CA LYS A 275 9.35 6.69 13.75
C LYS A 275 8.96 8.15 13.90
N PHE A 276 9.15 8.94 12.84
CA PHE A 276 8.89 10.39 12.82
C PHE A 276 7.59 10.76 12.14
N THR A 277 6.89 9.77 11.57
CA THR A 277 5.62 9.97 10.86
C THR A 277 4.43 9.77 11.79
N MET A 278 3.23 10.07 11.30
CA MET A 278 1.95 9.73 11.98
C MET A 278 1.87 8.28 12.49
N ARG A 279 2.70 7.37 11.95
CA ARG A 279 2.80 5.97 12.42
C ARG A 279 3.73 5.82 13.62
N GLY A 280 4.53 6.82 13.94
CA GLY A 280 5.40 6.89 15.11
C GLY A 280 4.64 7.21 16.39
N GLY A 281 3.59 8.01 16.27
CA GLY A 281 2.82 8.60 17.36
C GLY A 281 3.19 10.09 17.54
N SER A 282 2.36 10.82 18.29
CA SER A 282 2.61 12.22 18.65
C SER A 282 3.45 12.32 19.93
N GLU A 283 4.26 13.38 20.00
CA GLU A 283 5.02 13.76 21.19
C GLU A 283 4.18 14.62 22.16
N LEU A 284 3.00 15.09 21.74
CA LEU A 284 2.12 15.93 22.50
C LEU A 284 1.34 15.15 23.58
N SER A 285 1.24 15.71 24.79
CA SER A 285 0.63 15.03 25.93
C SER A 285 -0.88 14.81 25.77
N SER A 286 -1.62 15.76 25.18
CA SER A 286 -3.05 15.67 24.94
C SER A 286 -3.43 14.51 24.01
N ASP A 287 -2.52 14.10 23.15
CA ASP A 287 -2.70 13.00 22.21
C ASP A 287 -2.19 11.68 22.79
N SER A 288 -1.30 11.73 23.81
CA SER A 288 -0.74 10.55 24.48
C SER A 288 -1.69 9.93 25.51
N ASP A 289 -2.55 10.74 26.13
CA ASP A 289 -3.52 10.26 27.15
C ASP A 289 -4.70 9.49 26.54
N SER A 290 -4.99 9.71 25.27
CA SER A 290 -6.08 9.02 24.59
C SER A 290 -5.70 7.62 24.09
N HIS A 291 -4.45 7.36 23.66
CA HIS A 291 -3.99 6.06 23.11
C HIS A 291 -2.47 5.94 23.00
N ASN A 292 -1.94 4.75 23.27
CA ASN A 292 -0.58 4.25 23.05
C ASN A 292 0.39 5.24 22.38
N ALA A 293 1.30 5.79 23.14
CA ALA A 293 2.37 6.72 22.70
C ALA A 293 3.29 6.19 21.57
N LYS A 294 2.97 5.07 20.93
CA LYS A 294 3.85 4.37 19.95
C LYS A 294 3.09 3.74 18.78
N GLY A 295 2.09 4.40 18.18
CA GLY A 295 1.36 3.83 17.04
C GLY A 295 0.31 4.79 16.47
N LEU A 296 -0.46 4.28 15.52
CA LEU A 296 -1.65 4.99 15.02
C LEU A 296 -2.70 5.10 16.12
N ASP A 297 -3.54 6.13 16.03
CA ASP A 297 -4.77 6.18 16.80
C ASP A 297 -5.65 4.96 16.48
N LEU A 298 -6.31 4.39 17.49
CA LEU A 298 -7.09 3.16 17.34
C LEU A 298 -8.33 3.37 16.47
N ASP A 299 -9.02 4.50 16.61
CA ASP A 299 -10.23 4.79 15.83
C ASP A 299 -9.87 5.05 14.37
N TYR A 300 -8.77 5.78 14.13
CA TYR A 300 -8.21 5.96 12.79
C TYR A 300 -7.77 4.64 12.15
N ALA A 301 -7.08 3.77 12.88
CA ALA A 301 -6.63 2.46 12.40
C ALA A 301 -7.80 1.54 12.03
N THR A 302 -8.92 1.63 12.76
CA THR A 302 -10.10 0.79 12.61
C THR A 302 -11.26 1.45 11.87
N ALA A 303 -11.11 2.68 11.36
CA ALA A 303 -12.15 3.40 10.64
C ALA A 303 -12.75 2.58 9.48
N TRP A 304 -11.92 1.84 8.73
CA TRP A 304 -12.36 0.90 7.69
C TRP A 304 -12.43 -0.53 8.24
N SER A 305 -13.30 -0.76 9.21
CA SER A 305 -13.64 -2.10 9.71
C SER A 305 -14.74 -2.73 8.85
N TYR A 306 -14.59 -4.03 8.55
CA TYR A 306 -15.61 -4.75 7.80
C TYR A 306 -16.78 -5.11 8.71
N GLY A 307 -17.98 -4.76 8.33
CA GLY A 307 -19.18 -5.05 9.12
C GLY A 307 -19.44 -6.56 9.23
N ILE A 308 -19.90 -7.01 10.38
CA ILE A 308 -20.32 -8.42 10.55
C ILE A 308 -21.46 -8.74 9.59
N ASN A 309 -22.37 -7.78 9.40
CA ASN A 309 -23.48 -7.85 8.44
C ASN A 309 -23.04 -7.73 6.97
N GLU A 310 -21.79 -7.39 6.69
CA GLU A 310 -21.23 -7.35 5.34
C GLU A 310 -20.68 -8.72 4.88
N MET A 311 -20.53 -9.70 5.78
CA MET A 311 -19.99 -11.02 5.41
C MET A 311 -20.74 -11.70 4.26
N PRO A 312 -22.07 -11.55 4.09
CA PRO A 312 -22.77 -12.08 2.93
C PRO A 312 -22.33 -11.51 1.58
N ASN A 313 -21.62 -10.35 1.53
CA ASN A 313 -21.03 -9.83 0.29
C ASN A 313 -20.04 -10.82 -0.35
N LEU A 314 -19.42 -11.70 0.44
CA LEU A 314 -18.55 -12.76 -0.08
C LEU A 314 -19.28 -13.69 -1.04
N LEU A 315 -20.61 -13.85 -0.89
CA LEU A 315 -21.50 -14.73 -1.61
C LEU A 315 -22.46 -14.00 -2.58
N ILE A 316 -22.98 -12.85 -2.18
CA ILE A 316 -23.93 -12.00 -2.92
C ILE A 316 -23.31 -10.62 -3.10
N PRO A 317 -22.83 -10.25 -4.30
CA PRO A 317 -21.97 -9.06 -4.50
C PRO A 317 -22.55 -7.75 -3.97
N ASN A 318 -23.83 -7.50 -4.20
CA ASN A 318 -24.50 -6.26 -3.78
C ASN A 318 -25.34 -6.42 -2.50
N PHE A 319 -24.93 -7.30 -1.57
CA PHE A 319 -25.68 -7.50 -0.33
C PHE A 319 -25.78 -6.20 0.48
N ASN A 320 -24.69 -5.44 0.58
CA ASN A 320 -24.69 -4.08 1.17
C ASN A 320 -24.55 -2.99 0.09
N GLY A 321 -25.08 -3.21 -1.09
CA GLY A 321 -24.94 -2.32 -2.24
C GLY A 321 -23.61 -2.53 -2.98
N GLY A 322 -23.23 -1.59 -3.79
CA GLY A 322 -22.04 -1.67 -4.63
C GLY A 322 -20.89 -0.81 -4.13
N SER A 323 -20.52 0.19 -4.95
CA SER A 323 -19.56 1.24 -4.62
C SER A 323 -20.24 2.41 -3.90
N SER A 324 -19.48 3.17 -3.13
CA SER A 324 -19.91 4.48 -2.59
C SER A 324 -20.12 5.53 -3.69
N SER A 325 -19.64 5.27 -4.91
CA SER A 325 -19.95 6.04 -6.11
C SER A 325 -20.22 5.06 -7.25
N GLY A 326 -21.47 4.66 -7.42
CA GLY A 326 -21.90 3.65 -8.38
C GLY A 326 -22.92 4.15 -9.39
N GLU A 327 -23.06 3.41 -10.49
CA GLU A 327 -23.98 3.75 -11.59
C GLU A 327 -25.30 3.01 -11.46
N LEU A 328 -26.43 3.74 -11.62
CA LEU A 328 -27.76 3.17 -11.80
C LEU A 328 -28.33 3.52 -13.18
N PRO A 329 -29.16 2.61 -13.75
CA PRO A 329 -29.87 2.90 -15.01
C PRO A 329 -30.87 4.05 -14.82
N LEU A 330 -31.17 4.76 -15.92
CA LEU A 330 -32.10 5.89 -15.93
C LEU A 330 -33.57 5.48 -15.65
N ASP A 331 -33.88 4.21 -15.83
CA ASP A 331 -35.19 3.59 -15.55
C ASP A 331 -35.32 3.00 -14.13
N SER A 332 -34.28 3.16 -13.28
CA SER A 332 -34.36 2.82 -11.86
C SER A 332 -35.31 3.78 -11.11
N GLU A 333 -35.69 3.42 -9.87
CA GLU A 333 -36.60 4.28 -9.08
C GLU A 333 -35.99 5.63 -8.78
N THR A 334 -34.69 5.67 -8.44
CA THR A 334 -33.92 6.93 -8.27
C THR A 334 -33.86 7.72 -9.58
N GLY A 335 -33.61 7.05 -10.71
CA GLY A 335 -33.54 7.70 -12.01
C GLY A 335 -34.86 8.31 -12.45
N LYS A 336 -35.98 7.61 -12.22
CA LYS A 336 -37.33 8.15 -12.47
C LYS A 336 -37.64 9.36 -11.60
N LEU A 337 -37.31 9.28 -10.30
CA LEU A 337 -37.55 10.37 -9.35
C LEU A 337 -36.73 11.63 -9.74
N LEU A 338 -35.45 11.50 -9.98
CA LEU A 338 -34.57 12.60 -10.35
C LEU A 338 -34.97 13.23 -11.68
N LYS A 339 -35.45 12.42 -12.64
CA LYS A 339 -35.98 12.90 -13.91
C LYS A 339 -37.26 13.72 -13.71
N MET A 340 -38.17 13.24 -12.85
CA MET A 340 -39.42 14.01 -12.51
C MET A 340 -39.08 15.31 -11.77
N ALA A 341 -38.08 15.32 -10.94
CA ALA A 341 -37.60 16.51 -10.24
C ALA A 341 -36.84 17.52 -11.14
N GLY A 342 -36.67 17.22 -12.43
CA GLY A 342 -35.97 18.10 -13.36
C GLY A 342 -34.45 18.23 -13.15
N GLN A 343 -33.83 17.19 -12.58
CA GLN A 343 -32.40 17.18 -12.27
C GLN A 343 -31.55 17.48 -13.52
N GLN A 344 -30.79 18.57 -13.47
CA GLN A 344 -29.82 18.90 -14.51
C GLN A 344 -28.68 17.87 -14.54
N ASN A 345 -28.13 17.58 -15.72
CA ASN A 345 -27.05 16.61 -15.89
C ASN A 345 -27.36 15.19 -15.34
N LEU A 346 -28.67 14.78 -15.43
CA LEU A 346 -29.15 13.51 -14.86
C LEU A 346 -28.21 12.31 -15.19
N LYS A 347 -27.72 12.20 -16.44
CA LYS A 347 -26.82 11.10 -16.82
C LYS A 347 -25.51 11.08 -16.02
N GLN A 348 -24.99 12.23 -15.68
CA GLN A 348 -23.77 12.33 -14.89
C GLN A 348 -24.05 12.01 -13.41
N THR A 349 -25.15 12.55 -12.87
CA THR A 349 -25.57 12.24 -11.49
C THR A 349 -25.78 10.75 -11.29
N MET A 350 -26.45 10.07 -12.26
CA MET A 350 -26.72 8.62 -12.16
C MET A 350 -25.46 7.74 -12.18
N LYS A 351 -24.30 8.25 -12.58
CA LYS A 351 -23.03 7.52 -12.55
C LYS A 351 -22.34 7.52 -11.17
N HIS A 352 -22.74 8.43 -10.28
CA HIS A 352 -22.04 8.69 -9.02
C HIS A 352 -22.99 8.65 -7.82
N LEU A 353 -23.89 7.65 -7.78
CA LEU A 353 -24.83 7.48 -6.68
C LEU A 353 -24.21 6.68 -5.53
N PRO A 354 -24.53 6.98 -4.26
CA PRO A 354 -24.04 6.28 -3.09
C PRO A 354 -24.75 4.93 -2.93
N LEU A 355 -24.34 3.91 -3.67
CA LEU A 355 -25.00 2.60 -3.63
C LEU A 355 -24.63 1.80 -2.38
N TYR A 356 -23.43 1.97 -1.86
CA TYR A 356 -22.98 1.31 -0.64
C TYR A 356 -23.73 1.86 0.60
N TRP A 357 -24.25 0.96 1.44
CA TRP A 357 -24.97 1.31 2.66
C TRP A 357 -24.46 0.55 3.91
N GLY A 358 -23.25 -0.05 3.81
CA GLY A 358 -22.58 -0.68 4.96
C GLY A 358 -21.90 0.33 5.88
N PRO A 359 -21.23 -0.16 6.95
CA PRO A 359 -20.69 0.69 8.01
C PRO A 359 -19.32 1.34 7.68
N GLN A 360 -18.64 0.96 6.58
CA GLN A 360 -17.37 1.59 6.22
C GLN A 360 -17.60 3.01 5.72
N PRO A 361 -16.66 3.96 5.95
CA PRO A 361 -16.81 5.35 5.48
C PRO A 361 -17.08 5.44 3.98
N PHE A 362 -16.35 4.66 3.19
CA PHE A 362 -16.55 4.49 1.74
C PHE A 362 -15.85 3.22 1.24
N THR A 363 -16.29 2.73 0.09
CA THR A 363 -15.67 1.58 -0.59
C THR A 363 -15.79 1.71 -2.11
N ALA A 364 -14.79 1.19 -2.83
CA ALA A 364 -14.85 1.06 -4.29
C ALA A 364 -15.77 -0.08 -4.75
N GLY A 365 -16.15 -0.99 -3.85
CA GLY A 365 -17.05 -2.11 -4.14
C GLY A 365 -16.94 -3.25 -3.14
N PRO A 366 -17.77 -4.29 -3.28
CA PRO A 366 -17.85 -5.40 -2.34
C PRO A 366 -16.68 -6.37 -2.46
N MET A 367 -16.35 -7.02 -1.35
CA MET A 367 -15.34 -8.07 -1.24
C MET A 367 -15.93 -9.43 -1.71
N TYR A 368 -16.30 -9.54 -2.99
CA TYR A 368 -16.94 -10.74 -3.52
C TYR A 368 -15.92 -11.83 -3.86
N MET A 369 -16.06 -13.02 -3.26
CA MET A 369 -15.15 -14.15 -3.41
C MET A 369 -15.65 -15.22 -4.40
N GLY A 370 -16.86 -15.07 -4.93
CA GLY A 370 -17.50 -15.99 -5.84
C GLY A 370 -18.50 -16.93 -5.18
N ALA A 371 -19.74 -17.00 -5.72
CA ALA A 371 -20.79 -17.87 -5.19
C ALA A 371 -20.39 -19.34 -5.24
N ILE A 372 -19.75 -19.75 -6.32
CA ILE A 372 -19.24 -21.11 -6.50
C ILE A 372 -18.12 -21.40 -5.49
N THR A 373 -17.20 -20.46 -5.27
CA THR A 373 -16.10 -20.62 -4.32
C THR A 373 -16.61 -20.82 -2.91
N ILE A 374 -17.59 -20.01 -2.47
CA ILE A 374 -18.19 -20.13 -1.14
C ILE A 374 -18.91 -21.47 -0.97
N PHE A 375 -19.71 -21.89 -1.96
CA PHE A 375 -20.34 -23.21 -1.96
C PHE A 375 -19.30 -24.34 -1.81
N LEU A 376 -18.22 -24.30 -2.60
CA LEU A 376 -17.17 -25.32 -2.56
C LEU A 376 -16.36 -25.26 -1.24
N PHE A 377 -16.15 -24.06 -0.68
CA PHE A 377 -15.53 -23.91 0.64
C PHE A 377 -16.37 -24.58 1.72
N ILE A 378 -17.67 -24.34 1.77
CA ILE A 378 -18.58 -24.99 2.72
C ILE A 378 -18.60 -26.52 2.51
N LEU A 379 -18.60 -26.97 1.26
CA LEU A 379 -18.46 -28.38 0.92
C LEU A 379 -17.13 -28.96 1.50
N GLY A 380 -16.04 -28.21 1.36
CA GLY A 380 -14.73 -28.54 1.92
C GLY A 380 -14.72 -28.61 3.44
N LEU A 381 -15.41 -27.70 4.10
CA LEU A 381 -15.57 -27.73 5.57
C LEU A 381 -16.27 -29.00 6.06
N ILE A 382 -17.20 -29.54 5.29
CA ILE A 382 -17.95 -30.74 5.66
C ILE A 382 -17.15 -32.02 5.31
N LEU A 383 -16.60 -32.09 4.10
CA LEU A 383 -15.95 -33.31 3.59
C LEU A 383 -14.54 -33.54 4.13
N CYS A 384 -13.72 -32.47 4.22
CA CYS A 384 -12.32 -32.63 4.60
C CYS A 384 -12.19 -32.93 6.09
N LYS A 385 -11.58 -34.06 6.42
CA LYS A 385 -11.35 -34.53 7.81
C LYS A 385 -9.88 -34.38 8.26
N GLY A 386 -8.99 -34.01 7.34
CA GLY A 386 -7.55 -33.96 7.57
C GLY A 386 -7.05 -32.64 8.17
N ARG A 387 -5.74 -32.62 8.43
CA ARG A 387 -5.05 -31.45 8.98
C ARG A 387 -5.26 -30.17 8.14
N GLU A 388 -5.34 -30.29 6.82
CA GLU A 388 -5.45 -29.17 5.88
C GLU A 388 -6.70 -28.31 6.16
N LYS A 389 -7.79 -28.93 6.63
CA LYS A 389 -8.98 -28.20 7.05
C LYS A 389 -8.74 -27.31 8.25
N TRP A 390 -8.11 -27.83 9.30
CA TRP A 390 -8.11 -27.15 10.60
C TRP A 390 -7.21 -25.92 10.66
N TRP A 391 -6.04 -25.97 10.04
CA TRP A 391 -5.20 -24.77 9.96
C TRP A 391 -5.82 -23.71 9.04
N LEU A 392 -6.47 -24.13 7.92
CA LEU A 392 -7.19 -23.21 7.04
C LEU A 392 -8.35 -22.54 7.78
N VAL A 393 -9.15 -23.30 8.54
CA VAL A 393 -10.25 -22.75 9.33
C VAL A 393 -9.72 -21.77 10.39
N ALA A 394 -8.64 -22.11 11.08
CA ALA A 394 -8.02 -21.22 12.07
C ALA A 394 -7.55 -19.91 11.42
N ALA A 395 -6.87 -20.00 10.26
CA ALA A 395 -6.43 -18.81 9.51
C ALA A 395 -7.61 -17.97 9.03
N VAL A 396 -8.69 -18.57 8.50
CA VAL A 396 -9.90 -17.88 8.07
C VAL A 396 -10.56 -17.15 9.25
N ILE A 397 -10.74 -17.83 10.39
CA ILE A 397 -11.35 -17.19 11.58
C ILE A 397 -10.50 -16.02 12.07
N THR A 398 -9.17 -16.19 12.18
CA THR A 398 -8.28 -15.12 12.63
C THR A 398 -8.36 -13.92 11.71
N THR A 399 -8.31 -14.11 10.39
CA THR A 399 -8.35 -13.01 9.42
C THR A 399 -9.72 -12.33 9.38
N VAL A 400 -10.81 -13.06 9.55
CA VAL A 400 -12.17 -12.49 9.67
C VAL A 400 -12.28 -11.63 10.93
N PHE A 401 -11.81 -12.12 12.08
CA PHE A 401 -11.87 -11.37 13.33
C PHE A 401 -11.03 -10.10 13.27
N LEU A 402 -9.86 -10.15 12.63
CA LEU A 402 -9.05 -8.95 12.37
C LEU A 402 -9.76 -7.96 11.46
N ALA A 403 -10.45 -8.43 10.42
CA ALA A 403 -11.17 -7.57 9.49
C ALA A 403 -12.39 -6.87 10.11
N TRP A 404 -13.02 -7.47 11.11
CA TRP A 404 -14.14 -6.86 11.83
C TRP A 404 -13.75 -5.64 12.67
N GLY A 405 -12.48 -5.50 13.01
CA GLY A 405 -11.91 -4.29 13.62
C GLY A 405 -12.73 -3.76 14.80
N ASN A 406 -13.33 -2.57 14.65
CA ASN A 406 -14.16 -1.94 15.67
C ASN A 406 -15.43 -2.72 16.02
N HIS A 407 -15.94 -3.56 15.09
CA HIS A 407 -17.09 -4.44 15.37
C HIS A 407 -16.73 -5.65 16.24
N PHE A 408 -15.43 -5.89 16.48
CA PHE A 408 -14.93 -6.91 17.41
C PHE A 408 -13.75 -6.36 18.22
N MET A 409 -13.98 -5.25 18.92
CA MET A 409 -12.97 -4.40 19.56
C MET A 409 -12.08 -5.17 20.56
N TRP A 410 -12.64 -6.15 21.31
CA TRP A 410 -11.83 -6.94 22.23
C TRP A 410 -10.66 -7.65 21.54
N PHE A 411 -10.92 -8.31 20.42
CA PHE A 411 -9.88 -9.03 19.65
C PHE A 411 -8.92 -8.05 18.97
N THR A 412 -9.45 -6.95 18.46
CA THR A 412 -8.67 -5.89 17.83
C THR A 412 -7.70 -5.26 18.82
N LYS A 413 -8.13 -4.90 20.02
CA LYS A 413 -7.26 -4.37 21.08
C LYS A 413 -6.18 -5.36 21.49
N LEU A 414 -6.50 -6.66 21.56
CA LEU A 414 -5.50 -7.69 21.85
C LEU A 414 -4.36 -7.67 20.81
N TRP A 415 -4.68 -7.61 19.53
CA TRP A 415 -3.68 -7.55 18.47
C TRP A 415 -2.97 -6.20 18.43
N PHE A 416 -3.70 -5.12 18.56
CA PHE A 416 -3.18 -3.75 18.51
C PHE A 416 -2.12 -3.49 19.61
N ASN A 417 -2.36 -4.02 20.80
CA ASN A 417 -1.48 -3.79 21.96
C ASN A 417 -0.32 -4.80 22.04
N TYR A 418 -0.51 -6.05 21.59
CA TYR A 418 0.46 -7.12 21.83
C TYR A 418 1.10 -7.71 20.57
N ALA A 419 0.47 -7.59 19.41
CA ALA A 419 1.07 -8.12 18.19
C ALA A 419 2.10 -7.13 17.63
N PRO A 420 3.35 -7.58 17.37
CA PRO A 420 4.40 -6.68 16.89
C PRO A 420 3.99 -5.92 15.64
N MET A 421 4.19 -4.60 15.63
CA MET A 421 3.92 -3.70 14.50
C MET A 421 2.45 -3.62 14.02
N TYR A 422 1.51 -4.34 14.60
CA TYR A 422 0.10 -4.30 14.16
C TYR A 422 -0.52 -2.91 14.30
N ASN A 423 -0.14 -2.16 15.34
CA ASN A 423 -0.55 -0.78 15.59
C ASN A 423 0.01 0.26 14.58
N LYS A 424 0.80 -0.17 13.59
CA LYS A 424 1.27 0.67 12.49
C LYS A 424 0.39 0.58 11.23
N PHE A 425 -0.61 -0.32 11.24
CA PHE A 425 -1.47 -0.58 10.10
C PHE A 425 -2.85 0.02 10.27
N ARG A 426 -3.39 0.56 9.18
CA ARG A 426 -4.77 1.04 9.10
C ARG A 426 -5.62 0.18 8.17
N THR A 427 -6.94 0.43 8.13
CA THR A 427 -7.85 -0.28 7.20
C THR A 427 -7.80 -1.78 7.43
N VAL A 428 -8.22 -2.20 8.64
CA VAL A 428 -8.16 -3.60 9.10
C VAL A 428 -8.93 -4.57 8.21
N SER A 429 -9.95 -4.09 7.44
CA SER A 429 -10.68 -4.88 6.45
C SER A 429 -9.78 -5.51 5.37
N MET A 430 -8.58 -4.97 5.15
CA MET A 430 -7.58 -5.58 4.25
C MET A 430 -7.16 -7.01 4.67
N ALA A 431 -7.38 -7.43 5.91
CA ALA A 431 -7.15 -8.81 6.34
C ALA A 431 -7.94 -9.83 5.50
N LEU A 432 -9.10 -9.42 4.94
CA LEU A 432 -9.89 -10.27 4.04
C LEU A 432 -9.16 -10.66 2.75
N THR A 433 -8.07 -9.99 2.38
CA THR A 433 -7.23 -10.40 1.25
C THR A 433 -6.65 -11.82 1.42
N ALA A 434 -6.46 -12.28 2.64
CA ALA A 434 -6.09 -13.66 2.91
C ALA A 434 -7.21 -14.64 2.54
N LEU A 435 -8.49 -14.26 2.71
CA LEU A 435 -9.63 -15.12 2.40
C LEU A 435 -9.72 -15.43 0.90
N GLN A 436 -9.39 -14.46 0.03
CA GLN A 436 -9.40 -14.70 -1.41
C GLN A 436 -8.43 -15.80 -1.86
N VAL A 437 -7.46 -16.15 -1.00
CA VAL A 437 -6.54 -17.28 -1.22
C VAL A 437 -7.02 -18.52 -0.47
N LEU A 438 -7.40 -18.38 0.80
CA LEU A 438 -7.74 -19.50 1.68
C LEU A 438 -9.05 -20.21 1.31
N LEU A 439 -10.07 -19.45 0.88
CA LEU A 439 -11.37 -20.05 0.51
C LEU A 439 -11.25 -20.92 -0.74
N PRO A 440 -10.66 -20.46 -1.85
CA PRO A 440 -10.39 -21.31 -3.00
C PRO A 440 -9.51 -22.52 -2.67
N MET A 441 -8.49 -22.36 -1.81
CA MET A 441 -7.62 -23.47 -1.41
C MET A 441 -8.42 -24.67 -0.87
N LEU A 442 -9.30 -24.45 0.11
CA LEU A 442 -10.08 -25.54 0.70
C LEU A 442 -11.16 -26.07 -0.27
N GLY A 443 -11.85 -25.16 -0.95
CA GLY A 443 -12.94 -25.48 -1.87
C GLY A 443 -12.48 -26.37 -3.03
N PHE A 444 -11.45 -25.93 -3.77
CA PHE A 444 -10.95 -26.67 -4.92
C PHE A 444 -10.13 -27.90 -4.53
N TYR A 445 -9.47 -27.88 -3.34
CA TYR A 445 -8.86 -29.09 -2.79
C TYR A 445 -9.90 -30.16 -2.47
N ALA A 446 -11.01 -29.78 -1.86
CA ALA A 446 -12.11 -30.71 -1.58
C ALA A 446 -12.73 -31.27 -2.87
N LEU A 447 -12.99 -30.40 -3.85
CA LEU A 447 -13.53 -30.80 -5.16
C LEU A 447 -12.59 -31.75 -5.90
N ASP A 448 -11.26 -31.49 -5.85
CA ASP A 448 -10.25 -32.40 -6.42
C ASP A 448 -10.32 -33.80 -5.81
N LYS A 449 -10.52 -33.87 -4.48
CA LYS A 449 -10.71 -35.15 -3.79
C LYS A 449 -12.00 -35.86 -4.19
N VAL A 450 -13.07 -35.10 -4.37
CA VAL A 450 -14.35 -35.64 -4.86
C VAL A 450 -14.17 -36.19 -6.28
N LEU A 451 -13.57 -35.43 -7.21
CA LEU A 451 -13.32 -35.84 -8.58
C LEU A 451 -12.37 -37.03 -8.73
N LYS A 452 -11.46 -37.22 -7.76
CA LYS A 452 -10.56 -38.39 -7.63
C LYS A 452 -11.20 -39.56 -6.88
N GLU A 453 -12.50 -39.52 -6.65
CA GLU A 453 -13.27 -40.60 -5.99
C GLU A 453 -12.71 -40.99 -4.59
N LYS A 454 -12.17 -40.00 -3.86
CA LYS A 454 -11.67 -40.20 -2.48
C LYS A 454 -12.77 -40.24 -1.43
N TYR A 455 -14.01 -39.89 -1.83
CA TYR A 455 -15.21 -39.94 -1.01
C TYR A 455 -16.27 -40.81 -1.71
N SER A 456 -17.04 -41.54 -0.93
CA SER A 456 -18.17 -42.29 -1.46
C SER A 456 -19.25 -41.33 -2.00
N LYS A 457 -20.02 -41.81 -2.96
CA LYS A 457 -21.20 -41.06 -3.48
C LYS A 457 -22.13 -40.62 -2.35
N LYS A 458 -22.37 -41.47 -1.34
CA LYS A 458 -23.22 -41.17 -0.19
C LYS A 458 -22.68 -40.02 0.65
N GLU A 459 -21.35 -40.01 0.94
CA GLU A 459 -20.70 -38.95 1.69
C GLU A 459 -20.75 -37.64 0.91
N PHE A 460 -20.43 -37.67 -0.40
CA PHE A 460 -20.51 -36.48 -1.25
C PHE A 460 -21.91 -35.93 -1.33
N MET A 461 -22.93 -36.74 -1.57
CA MET A 461 -24.32 -36.29 -1.69
C MET A 461 -24.82 -35.67 -0.40
N LYS A 462 -24.54 -36.30 0.77
CA LYS A 462 -24.90 -35.74 2.08
C LYS A 462 -24.25 -34.37 2.30
N ALA A 463 -22.97 -34.27 2.09
CA ALA A 463 -22.23 -33.00 2.28
C ALA A 463 -22.66 -31.94 1.25
N GLY A 464 -22.91 -32.34 0.01
CA GLY A 464 -23.37 -31.51 -1.07
C GLY A 464 -24.71 -30.86 -0.80
N TYR A 465 -25.71 -31.66 -0.34
CA TYR A 465 -27.02 -31.14 0.03
C TYR A 465 -26.95 -30.16 1.20
N ILE A 466 -26.09 -30.41 2.22
CA ILE A 466 -25.91 -29.50 3.34
C ILE A 466 -25.25 -28.19 2.85
N ALA A 467 -24.19 -28.29 2.07
CA ALA A 467 -23.50 -27.10 1.52
C ALA A 467 -24.41 -26.28 0.60
N TYR A 468 -25.22 -26.96 -0.22
CA TYR A 468 -26.22 -26.33 -1.09
C TYR A 468 -27.32 -25.67 -0.26
N GLY A 469 -27.87 -26.35 0.76
CA GLY A 469 -28.88 -25.79 1.66
C GLY A 469 -28.39 -24.54 2.37
N ILE A 470 -27.14 -24.49 2.81
CA ILE A 470 -26.55 -23.31 3.45
C ILE A 470 -26.34 -22.18 2.44
N SER A 471 -25.68 -22.42 1.33
CA SER A 471 -25.30 -21.35 0.40
C SER A 471 -26.46 -20.93 -0.53
N ALA A 472 -27.08 -21.85 -1.25
CA ALA A 472 -28.20 -21.57 -2.13
C ALA A 472 -29.49 -21.25 -1.34
N GLY A 473 -29.69 -21.91 -0.20
CA GLY A 473 -30.80 -21.60 0.71
C GLY A 473 -30.73 -20.18 1.26
N PHE A 474 -29.54 -19.70 1.64
CA PHE A 474 -29.39 -18.30 2.05
C PHE A 474 -29.68 -17.32 0.90
N CYS A 475 -29.20 -17.59 -0.32
CA CYS A 475 -29.55 -16.78 -1.48
C CYS A 475 -31.07 -16.77 -1.74
N LEU A 476 -31.73 -17.91 -1.62
CA LEU A 476 -33.18 -18.02 -1.77
C LEU A 476 -33.92 -17.22 -0.70
N LEU A 477 -33.48 -17.26 0.55
CA LEU A 477 -34.03 -16.43 1.64
C LEU A 477 -33.92 -14.94 1.33
N CYS A 478 -32.78 -14.47 0.82
CA CYS A 478 -32.60 -13.08 0.42
C CYS A 478 -33.53 -12.67 -0.75
N VAL A 479 -33.88 -13.61 -1.64
CA VAL A 479 -34.84 -13.36 -2.73
C VAL A 479 -36.27 -13.28 -2.22
N LEU A 480 -36.66 -14.20 -1.32
CA LEU A 480 -38.03 -14.29 -0.80
C LEU A 480 -38.34 -13.26 0.27
N ILE A 481 -37.34 -12.91 1.07
CA ILE A 481 -37.47 -11.99 2.22
C ILE A 481 -36.30 -10.99 2.15
N PRO A 482 -36.29 -10.01 1.21
CA PRO A 482 -35.16 -9.10 1.04
C PRO A 482 -34.80 -8.33 2.29
N GLY A 483 -35.77 -8.01 3.15
CA GLY A 483 -35.58 -7.31 4.42
C GLY A 483 -34.65 -8.04 5.42
N ILE A 484 -34.27 -9.30 5.17
CA ILE A 484 -33.26 -10.00 5.98
C ILE A 484 -31.88 -9.35 5.88
N ALA A 485 -31.62 -8.63 4.78
CA ALA A 485 -30.38 -7.89 4.58
C ALA A 485 -30.31 -6.61 5.42
N GLY A 486 -31.46 -6.02 5.77
CA GLY A 486 -31.56 -4.78 6.54
C GLY A 486 -32.50 -3.76 5.88
N THR A 487 -32.33 -2.50 6.24
CA THR A 487 -33.17 -1.37 5.77
C THR A 487 -32.76 -0.82 4.39
N PHE A 488 -31.63 -1.22 3.84
CA PHE A 488 -31.01 -0.67 2.63
C PHE A 488 -30.65 0.83 2.72
N THR A 489 -30.55 1.35 3.95
CA THR A 489 -30.14 2.72 4.25
C THR A 489 -28.86 2.71 5.07
N GLY A 490 -28.01 3.73 4.93
CA GLY A 490 -26.73 3.81 5.61
C GLY A 490 -26.33 5.25 5.99
N ALA A 491 -25.17 5.40 6.63
CA ALA A 491 -24.66 6.71 7.06
C ALA A 491 -24.48 7.71 5.91
N SER A 492 -24.21 7.23 4.71
CA SER A 492 -24.08 8.05 3.49
C SER A 492 -25.38 8.75 3.07
N ASP A 493 -26.52 8.33 3.60
CA ASP A 493 -27.84 8.88 3.27
C ASP A 493 -28.22 10.06 4.18
N ALA A 494 -27.42 10.31 5.23
CA ALA A 494 -27.67 11.40 6.19
C ALA A 494 -27.69 12.77 5.47
N GLY A 495 -28.74 13.54 5.71
CA GLY A 495 -28.94 14.85 5.10
C GLY A 495 -29.52 14.83 3.69
N MET A 496 -29.77 13.66 3.09
CA MET A 496 -30.46 13.52 1.81
C MET A 496 -31.98 13.66 1.97
N ASN A 497 -32.66 14.09 0.89
CA ASN A 497 -34.11 14.15 0.87
C ASN A 497 -34.70 12.73 1.03
N GLU A 498 -35.71 12.57 1.90
CA GLU A 498 -36.34 11.29 2.24
C GLU A 498 -36.83 10.50 1.00
N MET A 499 -37.47 11.20 0.04
CA MET A 499 -37.94 10.56 -1.21
C MET A 499 -36.78 9.97 -2.05
N ILE A 500 -35.61 10.62 -2.01
CA ILE A 500 -34.42 10.12 -2.71
C ILE A 500 -33.86 8.92 -1.97
N VAL A 501 -33.83 8.94 -0.64
CA VAL A 501 -33.39 7.82 0.18
C VAL A 501 -34.27 6.59 -0.04
N ASP A 502 -35.60 6.77 -0.07
CA ASP A 502 -36.56 5.68 -0.32
C ASP A 502 -36.38 5.07 -1.72
N ALA A 503 -36.23 5.90 -2.75
CA ALA A 503 -35.99 5.44 -4.11
C ALA A 503 -34.67 4.69 -4.22
N LEU A 504 -33.61 5.21 -3.58
CA LEU A 504 -32.29 4.59 -3.54
C LEU A 504 -32.31 3.25 -2.76
N ALA A 505 -33.03 3.17 -1.65
CA ALA A 505 -33.22 1.93 -0.89
C ALA A 505 -33.93 0.86 -1.72
N ALA A 506 -34.95 1.21 -2.50
CA ALA A 506 -35.64 0.32 -3.41
C ALA A 506 -34.71 -0.20 -4.53
N ASP A 507 -33.86 0.66 -5.08
CA ASP A 507 -32.86 0.28 -6.09
C ASP A 507 -31.77 -0.63 -5.49
N ARG A 508 -31.26 -0.34 -4.28
CA ARG A 508 -30.32 -1.20 -3.53
C ARG A 508 -30.88 -2.58 -3.26
N GLN A 509 -32.16 -2.66 -2.83
CA GLN A 509 -32.87 -3.92 -2.64
C GLN A 509 -32.98 -4.72 -3.96
N THR A 510 -33.29 -4.04 -5.06
CA THR A 510 -33.37 -4.63 -6.39
C THR A 510 -32.02 -5.19 -6.85
N LEU A 511 -30.92 -4.45 -6.63
CA LEU A 511 -29.54 -4.91 -6.94
C LEU A 511 -29.18 -6.16 -6.13
N MET A 512 -29.44 -6.15 -4.82
CA MET A 512 -29.18 -7.31 -3.94
C MET A 512 -29.98 -8.53 -4.40
N THR A 513 -31.27 -8.37 -4.69
CA THR A 513 -32.16 -9.47 -5.10
C THR A 513 -31.70 -10.08 -6.44
N LYS A 514 -31.33 -9.26 -7.43
CA LYS A 514 -30.77 -9.72 -8.71
C LYS A 514 -29.49 -10.54 -8.52
N ASP A 515 -28.58 -10.09 -7.63
CA ASP A 515 -27.34 -10.80 -7.36
C ASP A 515 -27.56 -12.07 -6.52
N ALA A 516 -28.55 -12.09 -5.62
CA ALA A 516 -28.94 -13.29 -4.89
C ALA A 516 -29.47 -14.37 -5.86
N ILE A 517 -30.31 -13.99 -6.83
CA ILE A 517 -30.80 -14.88 -7.89
C ILE A 517 -29.62 -15.42 -8.73
N ARG A 518 -28.71 -14.53 -9.13
CA ARG A 518 -27.52 -14.92 -9.91
C ARG A 518 -26.66 -15.94 -9.14
N SER A 519 -26.39 -15.70 -7.87
CA SER A 519 -25.60 -16.60 -7.01
C SER A 519 -26.30 -17.93 -6.82
N LEU A 520 -27.63 -17.93 -6.60
CA LEU A 520 -28.47 -19.12 -6.49
C LEU A 520 -28.38 -19.99 -7.77
N ILE A 521 -28.49 -19.36 -8.95
CA ILE A 521 -28.41 -20.08 -10.25
C ILE A 521 -27.02 -20.70 -10.41
N LEU A 522 -25.94 -19.96 -10.16
CA LEU A 522 -24.58 -20.46 -10.34
C LEU A 522 -24.26 -21.64 -9.40
N ILE A 523 -24.66 -21.56 -8.14
CA ILE A 523 -24.50 -22.66 -7.18
C ILE A 523 -25.32 -23.86 -7.63
N SER A 524 -26.56 -23.65 -8.06
CA SER A 524 -27.44 -24.72 -8.53
C SER A 524 -26.89 -25.40 -9.78
N CYS A 525 -26.32 -24.65 -10.74
CA CYS A 525 -25.66 -25.19 -11.92
C CYS A 525 -24.47 -26.09 -11.55
N VAL A 526 -23.58 -25.61 -10.65
CA VAL A 526 -22.42 -26.40 -10.23
C VAL A 526 -22.86 -27.65 -9.45
N PHE A 527 -23.79 -27.52 -8.50
CA PHE A 527 -24.26 -28.66 -7.73
C PHE A 527 -24.98 -29.68 -8.64
N GLY A 528 -25.86 -29.22 -9.51
CA GLY A 528 -26.55 -30.09 -10.48
C GLY A 528 -25.59 -30.81 -11.42
N LEU A 529 -24.56 -30.12 -11.91
CA LEU A 529 -23.50 -30.70 -12.74
C LEU A 529 -22.72 -31.79 -12.00
N LEU A 530 -22.38 -31.57 -10.73
CA LEU A 530 -21.68 -32.56 -9.90
C LEU A 530 -22.58 -33.76 -9.61
N VAL A 531 -23.87 -33.57 -9.29
CA VAL A 531 -24.84 -34.61 -9.09
C VAL A 531 -25.00 -35.46 -10.37
N TRP A 532 -25.08 -34.80 -11.55
CA TRP A 532 -25.11 -35.47 -12.83
C TRP A 532 -23.87 -36.32 -13.10
N ALA A 533 -22.68 -35.80 -12.80
CA ALA A 533 -21.43 -36.50 -13.02
C ALA A 533 -21.32 -37.79 -12.18
N PHE A 534 -21.89 -37.80 -10.97
CA PHE A 534 -21.95 -38.95 -10.07
C PHE A 534 -23.16 -39.89 -10.28
N ARG A 535 -24.03 -39.62 -11.24
CA ARG A 535 -25.07 -40.60 -11.61
C ARG A 535 -24.39 -41.86 -12.12
N THR A 536 -24.78 -43.00 -11.52
CA THR A 536 -24.29 -44.33 -11.94
C THR A 536 -24.70 -44.55 -13.38
N PRO A 537 -23.77 -44.82 -14.31
CA PRO A 537 -24.14 -45.24 -15.66
C PRO A 537 -24.90 -46.56 -15.57
N LYS A 538 -25.93 -46.74 -16.37
CA LYS A 538 -26.50 -48.10 -16.56
C LYS A 538 -25.36 -48.95 -17.14
N THR A 539 -24.91 -49.95 -16.38
CA THR A 539 -23.84 -50.85 -16.76
C THR A 539 -24.40 -51.91 -17.69
N ASP A 540 -23.75 -52.05 -18.86
CA ASP A 540 -23.90 -53.27 -19.63
C ASP A 540 -23.30 -54.44 -18.86
N ALA A 541 -23.72 -55.67 -19.12
CA ALA A 541 -23.37 -56.90 -18.40
C ALA A 541 -21.84 -57.18 -18.26
N THR A 542 -20.97 -56.40 -18.90
CA THR A 542 -19.51 -56.57 -18.91
C THR A 542 -18.73 -55.63 -17.97
N GLY A 543 -19.39 -54.68 -17.27
CA GLY A 543 -18.78 -53.82 -16.22
C GLY A 543 -17.71 -52.79 -16.68
N LYS A 544 -17.15 -52.93 -17.89
CA LYS A 544 -16.02 -52.09 -18.36
C LYS A 544 -16.42 -50.70 -18.86
N ASN A 545 -17.60 -50.53 -19.41
CA ASN A 545 -18.05 -49.24 -19.98
C ASN A 545 -18.44 -48.24 -18.91
N GLY A 546 -18.87 -48.67 -17.73
CA GLY A 546 -19.32 -47.78 -16.65
C GLY A 546 -18.21 -46.89 -16.07
N SER A 547 -16.98 -47.44 -15.92
CA SER A 547 -15.83 -46.66 -15.39
C SER A 547 -15.33 -45.60 -16.38
N PHE A 548 -15.35 -45.91 -17.69
CA PHE A 548 -14.94 -44.97 -18.72
C PHE A 548 -15.92 -43.78 -18.81
N VAL A 549 -17.23 -44.07 -18.84
CA VAL A 549 -18.29 -43.05 -18.86
C VAL A 549 -18.24 -42.16 -17.62
N LEU A 550 -18.00 -42.72 -16.44
CA LEU A 550 -17.86 -41.93 -15.19
C LEU A 550 -16.67 -40.99 -15.25
N LYS A 551 -15.48 -41.47 -15.68
CA LYS A 551 -14.29 -40.63 -15.85
C LYS A 551 -14.53 -39.52 -16.87
N GLY A 552 -15.20 -39.78 -17.96
CA GLY A 552 -15.57 -38.77 -18.95
C GLY A 552 -16.48 -37.68 -18.37
N ARG A 553 -17.53 -38.06 -17.63
CA ARG A 553 -18.43 -37.10 -16.96
C ARG A 553 -17.73 -36.28 -15.92
N LEU A 554 -16.86 -36.87 -15.09
CA LEU A 554 -16.08 -36.15 -14.09
C LEU A 554 -15.13 -35.14 -14.74
N THR A 555 -14.54 -35.48 -15.90
CA THR A 555 -13.67 -34.53 -16.65
C THR A 555 -14.50 -33.37 -17.22
N ILE A 556 -15.66 -33.65 -17.81
CA ILE A 556 -16.55 -32.59 -18.30
C ILE A 556 -17.01 -31.69 -17.17
N ALA A 557 -17.39 -32.25 -16.01
CA ALA A 557 -17.76 -31.47 -14.83
C ALA A 557 -16.62 -30.59 -14.35
N ALA A 558 -15.38 -31.10 -14.31
CA ALA A 558 -14.21 -30.35 -13.92
C ALA A 558 -13.97 -29.14 -14.83
N VAL A 559 -14.03 -29.33 -16.16
CA VAL A 559 -13.85 -28.24 -17.13
C VAL A 559 -14.99 -27.23 -17.04
N ALA A 560 -16.24 -27.69 -16.94
CA ALA A 560 -17.40 -26.81 -16.80
C ALA A 560 -17.33 -25.94 -15.51
N VAL A 561 -16.85 -26.51 -14.40
CA VAL A 561 -16.62 -25.74 -13.17
C VAL A 561 -15.57 -24.64 -13.39
N VAL A 562 -14.46 -24.91 -14.11
CA VAL A 562 -13.45 -23.87 -14.45
C VAL A 562 -14.11 -22.71 -15.20
N LEU A 563 -14.93 -23.00 -16.21
CA LEU A 563 -15.61 -21.97 -16.98
C LEU A 563 -16.62 -21.18 -16.14
N LEU A 564 -17.43 -21.88 -15.33
CA LEU A 564 -18.43 -21.24 -14.47
C LEU A 564 -17.78 -20.33 -13.42
N VAL A 565 -16.65 -20.74 -12.82
CA VAL A 565 -15.88 -19.90 -11.88
C VAL A 565 -15.35 -18.64 -12.57
N PHE A 566 -14.84 -18.78 -13.80
CA PHE A 566 -14.38 -17.61 -14.56
C PHE A 566 -15.54 -16.64 -14.86
N PHE A 567 -16.66 -17.14 -15.37
CA PHE A 567 -17.84 -16.30 -15.65
C PHE A 567 -18.44 -15.67 -14.39
N ASP A 568 -18.43 -16.40 -13.27
CA ASP A 568 -18.88 -15.88 -11.99
C ASP A 568 -18.07 -14.65 -11.58
N LEU A 569 -16.78 -14.78 -11.50
CA LEU A 569 -15.89 -13.74 -10.98
C LEU A 569 -15.61 -12.63 -11.98
N ALA A 570 -15.32 -12.98 -13.25
CA ALA A 570 -15.05 -12.00 -14.29
C ALA A 570 -16.26 -11.12 -14.58
N GLY A 571 -17.48 -11.67 -14.51
CA GLY A 571 -18.71 -10.91 -14.70
C GLY A 571 -18.92 -9.83 -13.63
N ILE A 572 -18.62 -10.14 -12.37
CA ILE A 572 -18.67 -9.14 -11.29
C ILE A 572 -17.48 -8.18 -11.38
N GLY A 573 -16.29 -8.68 -11.65
CA GLY A 573 -15.10 -7.85 -11.82
C GLY A 573 -15.26 -6.76 -12.88
N LYS A 574 -16.01 -7.05 -13.99
CA LYS A 574 -16.30 -6.09 -15.05
C LYS A 574 -17.20 -4.91 -14.61
N ARG A 575 -17.88 -4.99 -13.48
CA ARG A 575 -18.59 -3.84 -12.91
C ARG A 575 -17.61 -2.78 -12.41
N TYR A 576 -16.43 -3.20 -11.94
CA TYR A 576 -15.43 -2.35 -11.29
C TYR A 576 -14.21 -2.02 -12.16
N LEU A 577 -13.89 -2.89 -13.13
CA LEU A 577 -12.83 -2.62 -14.10
C LEU A 577 -13.33 -3.00 -15.51
N ASN A 578 -13.79 -2.02 -16.25
CA ASN A 578 -14.33 -2.16 -17.59
C ASN A 578 -13.70 -1.14 -18.56
N LYS A 579 -14.15 -1.12 -19.81
CA LYS A 579 -13.58 -0.28 -20.88
C LYS A 579 -13.61 1.22 -20.60
N SER A 580 -14.58 1.71 -19.81
CA SER A 580 -14.69 3.15 -19.50
C SER A 580 -13.60 3.66 -18.57
N HIS A 581 -12.92 2.77 -17.86
CA HIS A 581 -11.81 3.11 -16.98
C HIS A 581 -10.45 3.22 -17.71
N PHE A 582 -10.42 3.00 -19.04
CA PHE A 582 -9.18 3.06 -19.81
C PHE A 582 -9.15 4.30 -20.67
N ILE A 583 -8.07 5.06 -20.54
CA ILE A 583 -7.80 6.31 -21.28
C ILE A 583 -6.48 6.21 -22.03
N THR A 584 -6.22 7.15 -22.96
CA THR A 584 -4.91 7.25 -23.60
C THR A 584 -3.88 7.82 -22.63
N PRO A 585 -2.57 7.50 -22.78
CA PRO A 585 -1.52 8.13 -21.99
C PRO A 585 -1.52 9.67 -22.11
N LYS A 586 -1.91 10.20 -23.29
CA LYS A 586 -2.03 11.64 -23.51
C LYS A 586 -3.13 12.26 -22.64
N ASP A 587 -4.32 11.64 -22.59
CA ASP A 587 -5.42 12.14 -21.76
C ASP A 587 -5.05 12.09 -20.27
N PHE A 588 -4.26 11.07 -19.86
CA PHE A 588 -3.77 11.00 -18.50
C PHE A 588 -2.76 12.11 -18.18
N THR A 589 -1.85 12.44 -19.11
CA THR A 589 -0.87 13.52 -18.91
C THR A 589 -1.47 14.91 -18.99
N ALA A 590 -2.56 15.10 -19.74
CA ALA A 590 -3.29 16.37 -19.79
C ALA A 590 -3.81 16.82 -18.41
N HIS A 591 -3.94 15.90 -17.47
CA HIS A 591 -4.31 16.20 -16.07
C HIS A 591 -3.27 17.06 -15.33
N TYR A 592 -2.04 17.10 -15.83
CA TYR A 592 -0.92 17.87 -15.26
C TYR A 592 -0.50 19.05 -16.15
N GLU A 593 -1.32 19.46 -17.08
CA GLU A 593 -1.10 20.72 -17.80
C GLU A 593 -1.23 21.88 -16.79
N PRO A 594 -0.31 22.87 -16.81
CA PRO A 594 -0.33 23.96 -15.84
C PRO A 594 -1.62 24.77 -16.02
N ARG A 595 -2.23 25.13 -14.91
CA ARG A 595 -3.39 26.04 -14.87
C ARG A 595 -2.91 27.48 -15.12
N PRO A 596 -3.76 28.42 -15.49
CA PRO A 596 -3.37 29.82 -15.64
C PRO A 596 -2.66 30.41 -14.43
N VAL A 597 -3.07 30.05 -13.21
CA VAL A 597 -2.39 30.47 -11.97
C VAL A 597 -0.99 29.90 -11.85
N ASP A 598 -0.80 28.64 -12.26
CA ASP A 598 0.52 27.99 -12.20
C ASP A 598 1.49 28.65 -13.18
N GLU A 599 1.03 29.05 -14.38
CA GLU A 599 1.84 29.79 -15.37
C GLU A 599 2.29 31.15 -14.84
N ILE A 600 1.45 31.83 -14.06
CA ILE A 600 1.81 33.11 -13.43
C ILE A 600 2.91 32.87 -12.37
N ILE A 601 2.74 31.88 -11.50
CA ILE A 601 3.70 31.57 -10.42
C ILE A 601 5.05 31.11 -11.00
N HIS A 602 5.06 30.35 -12.09
CA HIS A 602 6.29 29.91 -12.76
C HIS A 602 7.13 31.06 -13.35
N GLN A 603 6.60 32.28 -13.44
CA GLN A 603 7.37 33.46 -13.85
C GLN A 603 8.25 34.03 -12.73
N ASP A 604 8.00 33.64 -11.47
CA ASP A 604 8.85 34.02 -10.36
C ASP A 604 10.19 33.27 -10.44
N THR A 605 11.27 34.02 -10.42
CA THR A 605 12.63 33.50 -10.53
C THR A 605 13.28 33.19 -9.19
N ASP A 606 12.59 33.44 -8.07
CA ASP A 606 13.08 33.05 -6.75
C ASP A 606 13.22 31.53 -6.68
N PRO A 607 14.39 31.00 -6.31
CA PRO A 607 14.62 29.57 -6.35
C PRO A 607 13.80 28.78 -5.31
N ASP A 608 13.29 29.43 -4.25
CA ASP A 608 12.61 28.71 -3.19
C ASP A 608 11.55 29.50 -2.44
N PHE A 609 10.32 29.20 -2.72
CA PHE A 609 9.13 29.59 -1.99
C PHE A 609 8.12 28.45 -1.99
N ARG A 610 7.08 28.54 -1.14
CA ARG A 610 6.01 27.55 -1.11
C ARG A 610 4.66 28.17 -1.48
N VAL A 611 3.78 27.29 -1.98
CA VAL A 611 2.44 27.61 -2.38
C VAL A 611 1.44 26.94 -1.44
N LEU A 612 0.42 27.69 -1.03
CA LEU A 612 -0.77 27.19 -0.33
C LEU A 612 -1.93 27.16 -1.33
N ASP A 613 -2.29 25.98 -1.82
CA ASP A 613 -3.39 25.84 -2.78
C ASP A 613 -4.71 25.51 -2.06
N LEU A 614 -5.65 26.45 -2.08
CA LEU A 614 -7.00 26.32 -1.51
C LEU A 614 -8.06 26.01 -2.58
N SER A 615 -7.69 25.98 -3.86
CA SER A 615 -8.59 25.61 -4.96
C SER A 615 -8.83 24.09 -5.05
N VAL A 616 -8.03 23.30 -4.32
CA VAL A 616 -8.11 21.84 -4.22
C VAL A 616 -8.22 21.42 -2.75
N ASN A 617 -8.35 20.12 -2.47
CA ASN A 617 -8.23 19.64 -1.10
C ASN A 617 -6.77 19.75 -0.63
N THR A 618 -6.43 20.83 0.06
CA THR A 618 -5.06 21.23 0.40
C THR A 618 -4.19 20.11 0.96
N PHE A 619 -4.73 19.24 1.83
CA PHE A 619 -3.97 18.18 2.52
C PHE A 619 -4.28 16.77 2.01
N ASN A 620 -5.06 16.65 0.93
CA ASN A 620 -5.46 15.35 0.38
C ASN A 620 -5.47 15.32 -1.15
N ASP A 621 -4.77 16.25 -1.79
CA ASP A 621 -4.55 16.31 -3.23
C ASP A 621 -3.07 16.55 -3.54
N ALA A 622 -2.56 15.96 -4.61
CA ALA A 622 -1.16 16.04 -5.01
C ALA A 622 -0.93 16.74 -6.36
N ILE A 623 -1.97 17.28 -7.01
CA ILE A 623 -1.81 18.02 -8.27
C ILE A 623 -0.95 19.25 -8.05
N GLN A 624 -1.19 19.98 -6.98
CA GLN A 624 -0.39 21.14 -6.58
C GLN A 624 1.11 20.81 -6.48
N SER A 625 1.44 19.63 -5.92
CA SER A 625 2.82 19.16 -5.74
C SER A 625 3.52 18.79 -7.04
N TYR A 626 2.80 18.66 -8.16
CA TYR A 626 3.38 18.46 -9.48
C TYR A 626 4.04 19.74 -10.02
N HIS A 627 3.48 20.89 -9.68
CA HIS A 627 3.88 22.19 -10.22
C HIS A 627 4.72 23.00 -9.26
N HIS A 628 4.49 22.86 -7.96
CA HIS A 628 5.05 23.75 -6.94
C HIS A 628 5.57 23.00 -5.72
N LYS A 629 6.44 23.66 -4.97
CA LYS A 629 6.74 23.31 -3.58
C LYS A 629 5.56 23.77 -2.73
N CYS A 630 4.94 22.87 -1.98
CA CYS A 630 3.65 23.14 -1.36
C CYS A 630 3.68 23.00 0.17
N ILE A 631 2.87 23.82 0.83
CA ILE A 631 2.49 23.65 2.24
C ILE A 631 1.55 22.46 2.38
N GLY A 632 0.67 22.26 1.42
CA GLY A 632 -0.23 21.12 1.32
C GLY A 632 0.41 19.88 0.66
N GLY A 633 -0.45 18.97 0.19
CA GLY A 633 -0.05 17.74 -0.50
C GLY A 633 -0.84 16.51 -0.07
N TYR A 634 -0.44 15.34 -0.56
CA TYR A 634 -1.00 14.06 -0.17
C TYR A 634 0.09 13.08 0.27
N SER A 635 0.06 12.65 1.52
CA SER A 635 0.87 11.51 1.97
C SER A 635 0.25 10.85 3.20
N PRO A 636 0.08 9.50 3.20
CA PRO A 636 -0.37 8.76 4.37
C PRO A 636 0.73 8.54 5.42
N VAL A 637 1.93 9.08 5.17
CA VAL A 637 3.13 8.93 6.00
C VAL A 637 3.87 10.25 6.16
N LYS A 638 3.16 11.39 6.19
CA LYS A 638 3.77 12.68 6.49
C LYS A 638 4.34 12.70 7.91
N LEU A 639 5.25 13.63 8.17
CA LEU A 639 5.83 13.83 9.50
C LEU A 639 4.74 14.16 10.53
N GLN A 640 4.82 13.56 11.72
CA GLN A 640 3.85 13.81 12.79
C GLN A 640 3.84 15.27 13.21
N ARG A 641 5.00 15.89 13.43
CA ARG A 641 5.10 17.31 13.79
C ARG A 641 4.47 18.24 12.77
N TYR A 642 4.49 17.86 11.48
CA TYR A 642 3.77 18.62 10.44
C TYR A 642 2.26 18.45 10.55
N GLN A 643 1.78 17.24 10.88
CA GLN A 643 0.35 17.01 11.16
C GLN A 643 -0.12 17.86 12.34
N ASP A 644 0.70 17.96 13.39
CA ASP A 644 0.39 18.78 14.57
C ASP A 644 0.26 20.28 14.20
N LEU A 645 1.12 20.81 13.28
CA LEU A 645 0.94 22.15 12.73
C LEU A 645 -0.33 22.33 11.92
N ILE A 646 -0.70 21.31 11.11
CA ILE A 646 -1.96 21.35 10.35
C ILE A 646 -3.13 21.47 11.30
N ASP A 647 -3.17 20.64 12.35
CA ASP A 647 -4.32 20.51 13.23
C ASP A 647 -4.46 21.74 14.16
N ARG A 648 -3.34 22.27 14.66
CA ARG A 648 -3.36 23.36 15.64
C ARG A 648 -3.32 24.76 15.04
N TYR A 649 -2.69 24.92 13.85
CA TYR A 649 -2.45 26.25 13.27
C TYR A 649 -2.92 26.38 11.83
N ILE A 650 -2.40 25.60 10.89
CA ILE A 650 -2.62 25.86 9.47
C ILE A 650 -4.10 25.77 9.11
N THR A 651 -4.86 24.83 9.68
CA THR A 651 -6.32 24.73 9.47
C THR A 651 -7.07 25.97 9.97
N LYS A 652 -6.61 26.59 11.05
CA LYS A 652 -7.15 27.84 11.55
C LYS A 652 -6.80 29.01 10.65
N GLU A 653 -5.53 29.13 10.25
CA GLU A 653 -5.05 30.19 9.35
C GLU A 653 -5.77 30.12 7.99
N ILE A 654 -6.04 28.91 7.46
CA ILE A 654 -6.88 28.74 6.24
C ILE A 654 -8.30 29.27 6.46
N ARG A 655 -8.91 29.05 7.60
CA ARG A 655 -10.24 29.64 7.92
C ARG A 655 -10.19 31.16 7.97
N ASP A 656 -9.13 31.72 8.55
CA ASP A 656 -8.94 33.17 8.64
C ASP A 656 -8.72 33.78 7.24
N ILE A 657 -8.04 33.08 6.32
CA ILE A 657 -7.90 33.45 4.91
C ILE A 657 -9.27 33.44 4.21
N TYR A 658 -10.11 32.40 4.45
CA TYR A 658 -11.49 32.38 3.90
C TYR A 658 -12.33 33.53 4.45
N GLY A 659 -12.12 33.91 5.71
CA GLY A 659 -12.76 35.11 6.28
C GLY A 659 -12.39 36.40 5.55
N ALA A 660 -11.16 36.53 5.09
CA ALA A 660 -10.69 37.67 4.29
C ALA A 660 -11.30 37.72 2.88
N MET A 661 -11.82 36.61 2.39
CA MET A 661 -12.52 36.56 1.08
C MET A 661 -13.97 37.05 1.18
N GLU A 662 -14.56 37.07 2.38
CA GLU A 662 -15.93 37.47 2.58
C GLU A 662 -16.11 38.99 2.26
N GLY A 663 -16.86 39.28 1.20
CA GLY A 663 -17.11 40.66 0.75
C GLY A 663 -16.07 41.27 -0.17
N ALA A 664 -14.93 40.58 -0.42
CA ALA A 664 -13.95 41.03 -1.41
C ALA A 664 -14.40 40.66 -2.83
N ALA A 665 -14.29 41.60 -3.74
CA ALA A 665 -14.67 41.42 -5.15
C ALA A 665 -13.46 41.12 -6.05
N THR A 666 -12.25 41.39 -5.58
CA THR A 666 -11.00 41.22 -6.33
C THR A 666 -9.92 40.52 -5.52
N VAL A 667 -8.97 39.90 -6.23
CA VAL A 667 -7.78 39.27 -5.59
C VAL A 667 -6.96 40.31 -4.81
N GLN A 668 -6.91 41.56 -5.29
CA GLN A 668 -6.20 42.64 -4.61
C GLN A 668 -6.84 42.98 -3.26
N GLU A 669 -8.16 43.05 -3.18
CA GLU A 669 -8.90 43.28 -1.92
C GLU A 669 -8.66 42.16 -0.93
N VAL A 670 -8.60 40.87 -1.38
CA VAL A 670 -8.22 39.73 -0.53
C VAL A 670 -6.79 39.88 -0.02
N ALA A 671 -5.83 40.30 -0.88
CA ALA A 671 -4.44 40.49 -0.49
C ALA A 671 -4.25 41.62 0.54
N GLU A 672 -5.06 42.69 0.44
CA GLU A 672 -5.05 43.79 1.41
C GLU A 672 -5.65 43.37 2.75
N ALA A 673 -6.75 42.59 2.74
CA ALA A 673 -7.46 42.09 3.90
C ALA A 673 -6.80 40.84 4.53
N LEU A 674 -5.75 40.27 3.91
CA LEU A 674 -5.10 39.06 4.35
C LEU A 674 -4.59 39.23 5.79
N PRO A 675 -4.99 38.38 6.74
CA PRO A 675 -4.46 38.40 8.10
C PRO A 675 -2.99 37.91 8.14
N GLU A 676 -2.29 38.25 9.18
CA GLU A 676 -0.98 37.67 9.43
C GLU A 676 -1.11 36.18 9.77
N THR A 677 -0.64 35.34 8.86
CA THR A 677 -0.63 33.88 9.01
C THR A 677 0.75 33.44 9.43
N LYS A 678 1.01 33.28 10.75
CA LYS A 678 2.34 33.04 11.28
C LYS A 678 2.98 31.77 10.76
N VAL A 679 2.24 30.64 10.81
CA VAL A 679 2.78 29.33 10.44
C VAL A 679 2.91 29.20 8.93
N VAL A 680 1.95 29.65 8.15
CA VAL A 680 2.07 29.71 6.66
C VAL A 680 3.24 30.62 6.28
N SER A 681 3.46 31.72 7.00
CA SER A 681 4.52 32.70 6.70
C SER A 681 5.92 32.19 7.08
N MET A 682 6.09 31.52 8.23
CA MET A 682 7.37 30.92 8.61
C MET A 682 7.76 29.75 7.70
N LEU A 683 6.77 29.06 7.09
CA LEU A 683 6.97 28.04 6.08
C LEU A 683 7.25 28.63 4.69
N ASN A 684 7.48 29.94 4.57
CA ASN A 684 7.67 30.66 3.32
C ASN A 684 6.52 30.48 2.31
N GLY A 685 5.28 30.44 2.81
CA GLY A 685 4.05 30.41 2.00
C GLY A 685 3.81 31.72 1.29
N ARG A 686 4.45 31.92 0.13
CA ARG A 686 4.47 33.19 -0.61
C ARG A 686 3.22 33.39 -1.47
N TYR A 687 2.71 32.34 -2.08
CA TYR A 687 1.53 32.39 -2.92
C TYR A 687 0.40 31.56 -2.33
N ILE A 688 -0.82 32.14 -2.37
CA ILE A 688 -2.06 31.47 -2.00
C ILE A 688 -2.94 31.39 -3.23
N ILE A 689 -3.29 30.17 -3.67
CA ILE A 689 -4.16 29.92 -4.81
C ILE A 689 -5.59 29.76 -4.29
N LEU A 690 -6.49 30.64 -4.70
CA LEU A 690 -7.92 30.58 -4.40
C LEU A 690 -8.71 29.85 -5.48
N ASP A 691 -8.33 30.06 -6.76
CA ASP A 691 -8.91 29.42 -7.95
C ASP A 691 -7.81 29.25 -9.01
N GLY A 692 -7.86 28.14 -9.75
CA GLY A 692 -6.86 27.82 -10.77
C GLY A 692 -6.86 28.77 -12.00
N ASN A 693 -7.89 29.59 -12.19
CA ASN A 693 -8.07 30.45 -13.36
C ASN A 693 -7.81 31.96 -13.10
N ILE A 694 -7.52 32.32 -11.83
CA ILE A 694 -7.26 33.71 -11.45
C ILE A 694 -5.85 33.86 -10.90
N SER A 695 -5.34 35.10 -10.82
CA SER A 695 -4.02 35.35 -10.23
C SER A 695 -3.95 34.90 -8.78
N PRO A 696 -2.78 34.38 -8.30
CA PRO A 696 -2.62 34.02 -6.91
C PRO A 696 -2.62 35.25 -6.00
N VAL A 697 -3.01 35.08 -4.73
CA VAL A 697 -2.80 36.07 -3.69
C VAL A 697 -1.35 36.01 -3.24
N VAL A 698 -0.67 37.15 -3.18
CA VAL A 698 0.70 37.24 -2.64
C VAL A 698 0.63 37.45 -1.12
N ASN A 699 1.22 36.55 -0.35
CA ASN A 699 1.33 36.70 1.10
C ASN A 699 2.48 37.67 1.44
N LYS A 700 2.09 38.90 1.79
CA LYS A 700 3.05 39.94 2.18
C LYS A 700 3.78 39.67 3.51
N TYR A 701 3.34 38.67 4.27
CA TYR A 701 3.90 38.31 5.57
C TYR A 701 4.90 37.15 5.48
N ALA A 702 5.10 36.52 4.31
CA ALA A 702 6.06 35.43 4.13
C ALA A 702 7.47 35.85 4.61
N TYR A 703 8.14 34.96 5.39
CA TYR A 703 9.43 35.28 6.01
C TYR A 703 10.61 35.19 5.05
N GLY A 704 10.45 34.55 3.91
CA GLY A 704 11.53 34.17 3.03
C GLY A 704 12.09 32.79 3.37
N ASN A 705 13.16 32.38 2.68
CA ASN A 705 13.76 31.07 2.88
C ASN A 705 14.62 30.99 4.15
N CYS A 706 15.26 32.10 4.55
CA CYS A 706 16.12 32.15 5.73
C CYS A 706 16.18 33.54 6.34
N TRP A 707 16.42 33.63 7.66
CA TRP A 707 16.60 34.85 8.39
C TRP A 707 17.44 34.62 9.65
N PHE A 708 18.10 35.69 10.16
CA PHE A 708 18.76 35.69 11.47
C PHE A 708 17.74 36.00 12.57
N VAL A 709 17.93 35.39 13.74
CA VAL A 709 17.20 35.73 14.96
C VAL A 709 18.12 36.36 15.99
N ASP A 710 17.54 37.25 16.78
CA ASP A 710 18.29 38.00 17.81
C ASP A 710 18.21 37.36 19.21
N SER A 711 17.19 36.53 19.45
CA SER A 711 16.92 35.87 20.73
C SER A 711 16.25 34.52 20.57
N TYR A 712 16.10 33.80 21.67
CA TYR A 712 15.35 32.54 21.73
C TYR A 712 14.50 32.46 22.99
N ILE A 713 13.44 31.61 22.91
CA ILE A 713 12.63 31.18 24.05
C ILE A 713 12.82 29.66 24.21
N PRO A 714 13.33 29.21 25.39
CA PRO A 714 13.44 27.78 25.65
C PRO A 714 12.07 27.16 25.91
N ALA A 715 11.86 25.95 25.42
CA ALA A 715 10.67 25.16 25.68
C ALA A 715 11.03 23.84 26.36
N ALA A 716 10.55 23.63 27.59
CA ALA A 716 10.86 22.43 28.37
C ALA A 716 10.12 21.19 27.94
N THR A 717 9.00 21.33 27.20
CA THR A 717 8.19 20.23 26.73
C THR A 717 7.72 20.46 25.28
N PRO A 718 7.39 19.40 24.52
CA PRO A 718 6.80 19.54 23.19
C PRO A 718 5.49 20.35 23.18
N ASP A 719 4.65 20.21 24.22
CA ASP A 719 3.40 20.98 24.35
C ASP A 719 3.68 22.47 24.51
N GLU A 720 4.72 22.85 25.26
CA GLU A 720 5.15 24.22 25.41
C GLU A 720 5.76 24.76 24.12
N GLU A 721 6.64 23.97 23.46
CA GLU A 721 7.28 24.34 22.20
C GLU A 721 6.23 24.73 21.13
N ILE A 722 5.23 23.91 20.91
CA ILE A 722 4.20 24.20 19.93
C ILE A 722 3.27 25.35 20.37
N ALA A 723 2.97 25.47 21.65
CA ALA A 723 2.09 26.55 22.17
C ALA A 723 2.72 27.93 22.05
N LEU A 724 4.03 28.04 22.23
CA LEU A 724 4.78 29.29 22.15
C LEU A 724 4.72 29.93 20.75
N LEU A 725 4.54 29.15 19.68
CA LEU A 725 4.41 29.69 18.32
C LEU A 725 3.28 30.73 18.19
N ALA A 726 2.20 30.59 18.95
CA ALA A 726 1.07 31.52 18.89
C ALA A 726 1.43 32.95 19.33
N HIS A 727 2.37 33.09 20.27
CA HIS A 727 2.62 34.32 20.97
C HIS A 727 4.01 34.93 20.71
N THR A 728 4.91 34.18 20.05
CA THR A 728 6.26 34.60 19.75
C THR A 728 6.32 35.35 18.41
N ASP A 729 7.14 36.40 18.34
CA ASP A 729 7.56 37.00 17.07
C ASP A 729 8.68 36.17 16.45
N LEU A 730 8.31 35.21 15.61
CA LEU A 730 9.23 34.22 15.02
C LEU A 730 10.21 34.80 13.99
N ARG A 731 10.06 36.09 13.63
CA ARG A 731 11.08 36.76 12.81
C ARG A 731 12.32 37.14 13.61
N ASN A 732 12.14 37.48 14.85
CA ASN A 732 13.21 37.97 15.70
C ASN A 732 13.61 36.99 16.80
N THR A 733 12.73 36.05 17.16
CA THR A 733 12.91 35.14 18.31
C THR A 733 12.57 33.72 17.93
N ALA A 734 13.53 32.80 18.06
CA ALA A 734 13.32 31.38 17.84
C ALA A 734 12.77 30.66 19.08
N VAL A 735 11.84 29.73 18.91
CA VAL A 735 11.43 28.78 19.96
C VAL A 735 12.29 27.53 19.84
N ILE A 736 13.04 27.16 20.87
CA ILE A 736 13.99 26.03 20.84
C ILE A 736 13.70 25.09 22.01
N GLY A 737 13.45 23.82 21.70
CA GLY A 737 13.23 22.78 22.71
C GLY A 737 14.51 22.40 23.48
N ASP A 738 14.35 21.85 24.67
CA ASP A 738 15.46 21.40 25.54
C ASP A 738 16.33 20.30 24.91
N ASP A 739 15.84 19.60 23.89
CA ASP A 739 16.63 18.65 23.09
C ASP A 739 17.87 19.33 22.44
N PHE A 740 17.84 20.67 22.30
CA PHE A 740 18.87 21.48 21.67
C PHE A 740 19.44 22.54 22.65
N ALA A 741 19.61 22.17 23.92
CA ALA A 741 20.16 23.06 24.96
C ALA A 741 21.53 23.69 24.57
N TRP A 742 22.35 22.97 23.77
CA TRP A 742 23.60 23.49 23.24
C TRP A 742 23.39 24.72 22.35
N ALA A 743 22.34 24.73 21.54
CA ALA A 743 22.02 25.89 20.69
C ALA A 743 21.49 27.06 21.53
N GLN A 744 20.67 26.77 22.57
CA GLN A 744 20.21 27.76 23.54
C GLN A 744 21.42 28.43 24.26
N ASP A 745 22.40 27.63 24.70
CA ASP A 745 23.60 28.14 25.37
C ASP A 745 24.47 28.98 24.41
N ALA A 746 24.61 28.53 23.16
CA ALA A 746 25.34 29.29 22.15
C ALA A 746 24.71 30.68 21.91
N ILE A 747 23.41 30.79 21.75
CA ILE A 747 22.71 32.06 21.55
C ILE A 747 22.80 32.94 22.81
N ARG A 748 22.65 32.38 24.02
CA ARG A 748 22.76 33.13 25.31
C ARG A 748 24.12 33.78 25.50
N HIS A 749 25.20 33.15 25.09
CA HIS A 749 26.55 33.72 25.18
C HIS A 749 26.69 35.00 24.37
N PHE A 750 25.90 35.21 23.32
CA PHE A 750 25.89 36.41 22.49
C PHE A 750 25.15 37.57 23.16
N GLU A 751 23.99 37.30 23.78
CA GLU A 751 23.24 38.33 24.54
C GLU A 751 24.13 38.98 25.59
N HIS A 752 24.96 38.21 26.30
CA HIS A 752 25.86 38.72 27.31
C HIS A 752 27.12 39.38 26.76
N SER A 753 27.61 39.02 25.57
CA SER A 753 28.81 39.67 25.00
C SER A 753 28.47 41.02 24.36
N SER A 754 27.27 41.22 23.84
CA SER A 754 26.81 42.50 23.30
C SER A 754 26.59 43.55 24.42
N ASP A 755 26.13 43.13 25.62
CA ASP A 755 25.95 44.02 26.75
C ASP A 755 27.28 44.52 27.36
N CYS A 756 28.38 43.73 27.23
CA CYS A 756 29.68 44.13 27.75
C CYS A 756 30.42 45.19 26.90
N HIS A 757 30.03 45.40 25.65
CA HIS A 757 30.69 46.39 24.78
C HIS A 757 30.08 47.78 24.83
N SER A 758 28.95 47.97 25.54
CA SER A 758 28.28 49.28 25.64
C SER A 758 28.79 50.20 26.78
N GLU A 759 29.68 49.73 27.67
CA GLU A 759 30.09 50.54 28.84
C GLU A 759 31.48 51.14 28.82
N HIS A 760 32.38 50.86 27.90
CA HIS A 760 33.71 51.54 27.85
C HIS A 760 34.28 51.66 26.45
N SER A 761 34.06 52.76 25.74
CA SER A 761 35.12 53.59 25.12
C SER A 761 34.59 54.85 24.45
N SER A 762 34.73 55.99 25.08
CA SER A 762 34.84 57.27 24.38
C SER A 762 36.24 57.34 23.79
N ASP A 763 36.36 57.62 22.49
CA ASP A 763 37.50 57.92 21.65
C ASP A 763 38.04 56.77 20.74
N CYS A 764 37.37 56.62 19.63
CA CYS A 764 37.96 56.35 18.32
C CYS A 764 36.88 56.52 17.27
N HIS A 765 36.83 57.64 16.59
CA HIS A 765 36.07 57.80 15.33
C HIS A 765 36.72 56.96 14.21
N PHE A 766 36.26 55.75 14.07
CA PHE A 766 36.23 55.04 12.78
C PHE A 766 34.77 54.80 12.49
N GLU A 767 34.22 55.44 11.46
CA GLU A 767 32.93 55.00 10.84
C GLU A 767 33.13 53.59 10.31
N LEU A 768 32.97 52.59 11.16
CA LEU A 768 32.61 51.27 10.75
C LEU A 768 31.18 51.39 10.24
N VAL A 769 31.01 51.38 8.93
CA VAL A 769 29.73 51.09 8.32
C VAL A 769 29.37 49.67 8.73
N GLU A 770 28.61 49.53 9.83
CA GLU A 770 28.05 48.23 10.21
C GLU A 770 27.26 47.70 9.04
N LYS A 771 27.81 46.72 8.31
CA LYS A 771 27.04 45.97 7.30
C LYS A 771 25.97 45.22 8.06
N SER A 772 24.70 45.50 7.76
CA SER A 772 23.60 44.66 8.27
C SER A 772 23.85 43.19 7.94
N PRO A 773 23.71 42.27 8.92
CA PRO A 773 23.94 40.84 8.67
C PRO A 773 23.01 40.33 7.57
N THR A 774 23.57 39.57 6.63
CA THR A 774 22.83 39.02 5.48
C THR A 774 23.02 37.51 5.38
N ILE A 775 21.95 36.83 5.07
CA ILE A 775 21.98 35.42 4.67
C ILE A 775 20.98 35.22 3.51
N ALA A 776 21.36 34.53 2.47
CA ALA A 776 20.51 34.34 1.29
C ALA A 776 20.79 33.00 0.60
N LEU A 777 19.75 32.34 0.16
CA LEU A 777 19.83 31.13 -0.67
C LEU A 777 20.42 31.49 -2.04
N THR A 778 21.50 30.82 -2.42
CA THR A 778 22.19 31.01 -3.71
C THR A 778 22.04 29.81 -4.66
N HIS A 779 21.76 28.63 -4.11
CA HIS A 779 21.52 27.43 -4.91
C HIS A 779 20.47 26.55 -4.22
N TYR A 780 19.58 26.01 -5.03
CA TYR A 780 18.55 25.05 -4.63
C TYR A 780 18.62 23.78 -5.46
N ALA A 781 18.72 22.64 -4.78
CA ALA A 781 18.37 21.31 -5.29
C ALA A 781 17.61 20.56 -4.19
N PRO A 782 16.78 19.55 -4.51
CA PRO A 782 16.05 18.83 -3.49
C PRO A 782 16.90 18.22 -2.38
N ASN A 783 18.13 17.79 -2.72
CA ASN A 783 19.10 17.21 -1.79
C ASN A 783 20.21 18.17 -1.36
N GLU A 784 20.25 19.42 -1.89
CA GLU A 784 21.32 20.36 -1.59
C GLU A 784 20.83 21.82 -1.57
N LEU A 785 21.18 22.54 -0.52
CA LEU A 785 20.92 23.98 -0.36
C LEU A 785 22.23 24.68 -0.08
N ARG A 786 22.48 25.83 -0.75
CA ARG A 786 23.63 26.67 -0.49
C ARG A 786 23.20 28.09 -0.17
N TYR A 787 23.73 28.62 0.91
CA TYR A 787 23.45 29.98 1.38
C TYR A 787 24.75 30.77 1.42
N SER A 788 24.76 32.00 0.90
CA SER A 788 25.82 32.97 1.19
C SER A 788 25.45 33.73 2.44
N PHE A 789 26.44 34.06 3.28
CA PHE A 789 26.23 34.87 4.47
C PHE A 789 27.34 35.88 4.67
N SER A 790 27.00 36.98 5.35
CA SER A 790 27.95 37.99 5.85
C SER A 790 27.40 38.49 7.20
N THR A 791 28.21 38.38 8.28
CA THR A 791 27.81 38.81 9.62
C THR A 791 29.05 39.17 10.44
N ASP A 792 28.98 40.24 11.23
CA ASP A 792 30.08 40.70 12.07
C ASP A 792 30.21 39.86 13.36
N THR A 793 29.16 39.19 13.78
CA THR A 793 29.15 38.32 14.96
C THR A 793 28.56 36.96 14.62
N GLU A 794 28.84 35.93 15.41
CA GLU A 794 28.17 34.67 15.29
C GLU A 794 26.67 34.84 15.57
N ARG A 795 25.77 34.27 14.74
CA ARG A 795 24.34 34.42 14.87
C ARG A 795 23.60 33.10 14.56
N ALA A 796 22.46 32.95 15.21
CA ALA A 796 21.54 31.87 14.83
C ALA A 796 20.74 32.26 13.57
N ALA A 797 20.79 31.40 12.56
CA ALA A 797 19.94 31.52 11.38
C ALA A 797 18.85 30.43 11.40
N ILE A 798 17.63 30.81 11.06
CA ILE A 798 16.50 29.92 10.89
C ILE A 798 16.19 29.84 9.39
N PHE A 799 15.83 28.63 8.96
CA PHE A 799 15.52 28.32 7.57
C PHE A 799 14.09 27.78 7.47
N SER A 800 13.33 28.24 6.50
CA SER A 800 11.97 27.75 6.23
C SER A 800 11.96 26.27 5.81
N GLU A 801 13.03 25.54 6.06
CA GLU A 801 13.25 24.15 5.71
C GLU A 801 12.84 23.22 6.85
N ILE A 802 12.16 22.12 6.51
CA ILE A 802 11.70 21.14 7.50
C ILE A 802 12.88 20.42 8.14
N TYR A 803 12.94 20.48 9.48
CA TYR A 803 13.91 19.71 10.25
C TYR A 803 13.55 18.23 10.24
N TYR A 804 14.49 17.40 9.84
CA TYR A 804 14.43 15.95 9.94
C TYR A 804 15.74 15.44 10.57
N PRO A 805 15.69 14.69 11.69
CA PRO A 805 16.88 14.41 12.50
C PRO A 805 17.86 13.41 11.88
N LYS A 806 17.56 12.89 10.70
CA LYS A 806 18.35 11.85 10.02
C LYS A 806 18.66 12.26 8.58
N GLY A 807 19.95 12.46 8.30
CA GLY A 807 20.45 12.64 6.95
C GLY A 807 20.79 14.04 6.51
N TRP A 808 20.19 15.11 7.06
CA TRP A 808 20.65 16.45 6.76
C TRP A 808 21.96 16.74 7.50
N LYS A 809 22.99 17.10 6.73
CA LYS A 809 24.33 17.48 7.19
C LYS A 809 24.62 18.89 6.68
N ALA A 810 25.42 19.66 7.42
CA ALA A 810 25.76 21.03 7.06
C ALA A 810 27.27 21.32 7.22
N TRP A 811 27.78 22.22 6.38
CA TRP A 811 29.16 22.67 6.40
C TRP A 811 29.23 24.15 6.10
N ILE A 812 30.18 24.84 6.79
CA ILE A 812 30.59 26.19 6.45
C ILE A 812 31.81 26.09 5.55
N GLU A 813 31.74 26.76 4.40
CA GLU A 813 32.81 26.90 3.44
C GLU A 813 33.22 28.40 3.29
N PRO A 814 34.46 28.71 2.94
CA PRO A 814 34.81 30.04 2.50
C PRO A 814 33.98 30.52 1.32
N GLU A 815 33.82 31.82 1.13
CA GLU A 815 33.10 32.38 0.01
C GLU A 815 33.66 31.87 -1.34
N GLY A 816 32.78 31.35 -2.19
CA GLY A 816 33.14 30.81 -3.51
C GLY A 816 33.85 29.44 -3.48
N ALA A 817 34.16 28.88 -2.30
CA ALA A 817 34.67 27.51 -2.20
C ALA A 817 33.56 26.50 -2.19
N TYR A 818 33.78 25.36 -2.84
CA TYR A 818 32.88 24.19 -2.83
C TYR A 818 33.73 22.92 -2.81
N GLY A 819 33.40 22.01 -1.92
CA GLY A 819 34.08 20.74 -1.82
C GLY A 819 33.75 19.81 -3.00
N GLU A 820 33.79 18.52 -2.79
CA GLU A 820 33.56 17.52 -3.81
C GLU A 820 32.47 16.52 -3.34
N VAL A 821 31.54 16.14 -4.21
CA VAL A 821 30.60 15.04 -3.96
C VAL A 821 31.18 13.75 -4.51
N ARG A 822 31.42 12.76 -3.64
CA ARG A 822 31.91 11.43 -3.99
C ARG A 822 30.98 10.38 -3.40
N ASN A 823 30.48 9.48 -4.26
CA ASN A 823 29.56 8.41 -3.85
C ASN A 823 28.34 8.93 -3.09
N GLY A 824 27.78 10.08 -3.49
CA GLY A 824 26.62 10.70 -2.84
C GLY A 824 26.94 11.42 -1.51
N HIS A 825 28.21 11.53 -1.10
CA HIS A 825 28.62 12.25 0.11
C HIS A 825 29.45 13.48 -0.24
N TYR A 826 29.15 14.56 0.47
CA TYR A 826 29.92 15.80 0.37
C TYR A 826 31.19 15.71 1.21
N HIS A 827 32.30 16.03 0.58
CA HIS A 827 33.60 16.19 1.20
C HIS A 827 33.96 17.68 1.15
N PRO A 828 34.00 18.37 2.30
CA PRO A 828 34.27 19.80 2.33
C PRO A 828 35.67 20.11 1.75
N SER A 829 35.87 21.37 1.34
CA SER A 829 37.17 21.89 0.98
C SER A 829 38.15 21.79 2.17
N GLY A 830 39.44 21.98 1.93
CA GLY A 830 40.44 21.88 3.01
C GLY A 830 40.23 22.88 4.18
N GLU A 831 39.42 23.90 3.99
CA GLU A 831 39.04 24.93 5.00
C GLU A 831 37.60 24.77 5.45
N GLY A 832 36.80 23.88 4.82
CA GLY A 832 35.40 23.61 5.17
C GLY A 832 35.29 22.90 6.51
N ARG A 833 34.30 23.30 7.33
CA ARG A 833 34.04 22.71 8.66
C ARG A 833 32.58 22.31 8.81
N PRO A 834 32.29 21.17 9.47
CA PRO A 834 30.93 20.77 9.75
C PRO A 834 30.24 21.72 10.73
N VAL A 835 28.93 21.88 10.58
CA VAL A 835 28.03 22.63 11.47
C VAL A 835 26.88 21.74 11.86
N GLU A 836 26.55 21.74 13.15
CA GLU A 836 25.41 21.00 13.66
C GLU A 836 24.13 21.79 13.43
N LEU A 837 23.10 21.09 12.91
CA LEU A 837 21.75 21.63 12.71
C LEU A 837 20.91 21.39 13.96
N PHE A 838 20.11 22.40 14.36
CA PHE A 838 19.12 22.27 15.42
C PHE A 838 17.70 22.46 14.90
N ARG A 839 16.71 22.08 15.71
CA ARG A 839 15.29 22.33 15.44
C ARG A 839 14.86 23.60 16.16
N ALA A 840 14.20 24.48 15.42
CA ALA A 840 13.56 25.68 15.93
C ALA A 840 12.09 25.72 15.47
N ASP A 841 11.28 26.50 16.17
CA ASP A 841 9.90 26.82 15.81
C ASP A 841 9.07 25.58 15.49
N TRP A 842 9.19 24.57 16.36
CA TRP A 842 8.54 23.26 16.26
C TRP A 842 9.13 22.33 15.19
N MET A 843 9.46 22.85 13.98
CA MET A 843 9.97 21.96 12.94
C MET A 843 10.85 22.60 11.86
N LEU A 844 11.33 23.82 12.05
CA LEU A 844 12.27 24.45 11.13
C LEU A 844 13.70 24.06 11.44
N ARG A 845 14.60 24.17 10.44
CA ARG A 845 16.04 24.01 10.66
C ARG A 845 16.64 25.28 11.19
N GLY A 846 17.59 25.15 12.11
CA GLY A 846 18.45 26.24 12.55
C GLY A 846 19.91 25.83 12.46
N ALA A 847 20.80 26.82 12.31
CA ALA A 847 22.26 26.65 12.37
C ALA A 847 22.92 27.88 12.99
N MET A 848 24.03 27.66 13.73
CA MET A 848 24.89 28.74 14.17
C MET A 848 25.83 29.18 13.06
N ILE A 849 25.72 30.41 12.61
CA ILE A 849 26.50 31.00 11.51
C ILE A 849 27.65 31.80 12.13
N PRO A 850 28.90 31.46 11.83
CA PRO A 850 30.06 32.16 12.40
C PRO A 850 30.19 33.58 11.86
N SER A 851 30.90 34.43 12.59
CA SER A 851 31.30 35.76 12.09
C SER A 851 32.17 35.65 10.82
N GLY A 852 32.00 36.60 9.92
CA GLY A 852 32.72 36.69 8.64
C GLY A 852 31.81 36.53 7.43
N GLU A 853 32.42 36.30 6.29
CA GLU A 853 31.75 36.02 5.03
C GLU A 853 32.02 34.55 4.61
N GLY A 854 31.03 33.88 4.08
CA GLY A 854 31.16 32.47 3.68
C GLY A 854 29.91 31.90 3.09
N GLN A 855 29.93 30.57 2.91
CA GLN A 855 28.80 29.80 2.44
C GLN A 855 28.41 28.71 3.44
N LEU A 856 27.12 28.52 3.67
CA LEU A 856 26.55 27.35 4.35
C LEU A 856 26.04 26.39 3.29
N ILE A 857 26.51 25.15 3.33
CA ILE A 857 26.07 24.08 2.45
C ILE A 857 25.33 23.05 3.28
N MET A 858 24.10 22.76 2.92
CA MET A 858 23.29 21.68 3.53
C MET A 858 23.03 20.59 2.51
N ARG A 859 23.26 19.32 2.87
CA ARG A 859 22.96 18.18 2.00
C ARG A 859 22.22 17.08 2.76
N PHE A 860 21.34 16.39 2.02
CA PHE A 860 20.59 15.24 2.53
C PHE A 860 21.33 13.94 2.19
N GLU A 861 22.01 13.37 3.18
CA GLU A 861 22.88 12.19 3.06
C GLU A 861 22.56 11.18 4.17
N PRO A 862 21.42 10.48 4.11
CA PRO A 862 21.04 9.56 5.17
C PRO A 862 21.85 8.25 5.11
N ASP A 863 22.53 7.91 6.18
CA ASP A 863 23.37 6.70 6.29
C ASP A 863 22.57 5.40 6.15
N SER A 864 21.28 5.42 6.53
CA SER A 864 20.37 4.28 6.42
C SER A 864 20.17 3.78 4.99
N TYR A 865 20.29 4.66 4.00
CA TYR A 865 20.18 4.31 2.58
C TYR A 865 21.41 3.51 2.12
N GLN A 866 22.61 3.98 2.42
CA GLN A 866 23.85 3.30 2.02
C GLN A 866 23.97 1.92 2.67
N VAL A 867 23.72 1.85 4.00
CA VAL A 867 23.71 0.56 4.72
C VAL A 867 22.66 -0.39 4.10
N GLY A 868 21.49 0.14 3.76
CA GLY A 868 20.43 -0.61 3.10
C GLY A 868 20.87 -1.17 1.75
N GLU A 869 21.54 -0.37 0.92
CA GLU A 869 22.05 -0.80 -0.39
C GLU A 869 23.10 -1.91 -0.29
N ASP A 870 24.08 -1.77 0.59
CA ASP A 870 25.14 -2.75 0.76
C ASP A 870 24.58 -4.11 1.18
N ILE A 871 23.62 -4.10 2.12
CA ILE A 871 22.93 -5.32 2.56
C ILE A 871 22.08 -5.90 1.41
N SER A 872 21.34 -5.08 0.66
CA SER A 872 20.54 -5.52 -0.48
C SER A 872 21.40 -6.15 -1.57
N ARG A 873 22.54 -5.52 -1.90
CA ARG A 873 23.49 -6.02 -2.89
C ARG A 873 24.05 -7.38 -2.49
N ALA A 874 24.58 -7.50 -1.29
CA ALA A 874 25.12 -8.76 -0.79
C ALA A 874 24.06 -9.88 -0.74
N SER A 875 22.87 -9.56 -0.27
CA SER A 875 21.77 -10.53 -0.10
C SER A 875 21.16 -10.94 -1.43
N SER A 876 21.03 -10.04 -2.40
CA SER A 876 20.51 -10.35 -3.74
C SER A 876 21.46 -11.27 -4.50
N ILE A 877 22.77 -11.03 -4.43
CA ILE A 877 23.81 -11.93 -4.99
C ILE A 877 23.70 -13.32 -4.32
N ALA A 878 23.63 -13.35 -2.98
CA ALA A 878 23.52 -14.60 -2.25
C ALA A 878 22.25 -15.38 -2.63
N LEU A 879 21.09 -14.72 -2.78
CA LEU A 879 19.83 -15.35 -3.18
C LEU A 879 19.90 -15.91 -4.61
N ILE A 880 20.49 -15.17 -5.55
CA ILE A 880 20.70 -15.62 -6.95
C ILE A 880 21.59 -16.85 -6.99
N LEU A 881 22.70 -16.83 -6.25
CA LEU A 881 23.60 -17.98 -6.15
C LEU A 881 22.92 -19.19 -5.52
N LEU A 882 22.12 -19.00 -4.48
CA LEU A 882 21.34 -20.08 -3.86
C LEU A 882 20.31 -20.68 -4.81
N LEU A 883 19.64 -19.87 -5.64
CA LEU A 883 18.73 -20.35 -6.67
C LEU A 883 19.46 -21.22 -7.71
N ALA A 884 20.60 -20.75 -8.21
CA ALA A 884 21.41 -21.46 -9.17
C ALA A 884 21.94 -22.77 -8.59
N ALA A 885 22.50 -22.73 -7.37
CA ALA A 885 23.04 -23.90 -6.67
C ALA A 885 21.96 -24.94 -6.36
N SER A 886 20.77 -24.50 -5.89
CA SER A 886 19.65 -25.39 -5.61
C SER A 886 19.15 -26.10 -6.85
N ALA A 887 19.03 -25.37 -7.97
CA ALA A 887 18.63 -25.91 -9.27
C ALA A 887 19.67 -26.92 -9.81
N ALA A 888 20.95 -26.55 -9.80
CA ALA A 888 22.05 -27.41 -10.20
C ALA A 888 22.14 -28.68 -9.33
N GLY A 889 22.02 -28.51 -8.02
CA GLY A 889 22.01 -29.63 -7.07
C GLY A 889 20.88 -30.61 -7.36
N MET A 890 19.67 -30.14 -7.71
CA MET A 890 18.56 -31.00 -8.11
C MET A 890 18.82 -31.75 -9.42
N ILE A 891 19.47 -31.10 -10.41
CA ILE A 891 19.81 -31.74 -11.68
C ILE A 891 20.86 -32.85 -11.46
N ILE A 892 21.94 -32.55 -10.71
CA ILE A 892 23.00 -33.51 -10.40
C ILE A 892 22.42 -34.70 -9.62
N PHE A 893 21.58 -34.39 -8.62
CA PHE A 893 20.95 -35.41 -7.80
C PHE A 893 20.06 -36.36 -8.63
N ARG A 894 19.25 -35.84 -9.57
CA ARG A 894 18.43 -36.65 -10.48
C ARG A 894 19.29 -37.54 -11.38
N ARG A 895 20.39 -37.00 -11.94
CA ARG A 895 21.32 -37.77 -12.79
C ARG A 895 21.98 -38.95 -12.04
N ARG A 896 22.36 -38.73 -10.75
CA ARG A 896 22.98 -39.80 -9.94
C ARG A 896 22.01 -40.93 -9.59
N ASN A 897 20.72 -40.65 -9.53
CA ASN A 897 19.70 -41.63 -9.14
C ASN A 897 18.94 -42.24 -10.32
N GLY A 898 19.41 -42.06 -11.52
CA GLY A 898 18.81 -42.68 -12.72
C GLY A 898 17.45 -42.11 -13.14
N ASP A 899 17.01 -40.98 -12.54
CA ASP A 899 15.74 -40.31 -12.83
C ASP A 899 15.86 -39.27 -13.98
N ALA A 900 16.75 -39.50 -14.96
CA ALA A 900 17.01 -38.59 -16.07
C ALA A 900 15.97 -38.72 -17.21
#